data_721fdb0b38c136ecc1229d809933a978
#
_entry.id   721fdb0b38c136ecc1229d809933a978
#
_cell.length_a   1.000
_cell.length_b   1.000
_cell.length_c   1.000
_cell.angle_alpha   90.00
_cell.angle_beta   90.00
_cell.angle_gamma   90.00
#
_symmetry.space_group_name_H-M   'P 1'
#
loop_
_entity.id
_entity.type
_entity.pdbx_description
1 polymer ?
#
loop_
_entity_poly.entity_id
_entity_poly.type
_entity_poly.pdbx_seq_one_letter_code
_entity_poly.pdbx_strand_id
1 'polypeptide(L)'
;MEILLKEEIGGRILSIQANKVAKQASGSVVVQYGDTLVLVTAVAAHDERDSDFLPLTVEYQEKIYAAGRIPGNYFRREIGRPSEKETLTARLIDRPIRPLFPKEWRYETQVIATVLSMDQENDPDTLAMIGASAALEISEIPFAGPIAAVRVGRIDGQLKINPPSSELEKSDINIIVAGSKTGLVMVEGGSNIVGEADLLEAMFFGHRQMQPLIDLQSKLKESAETSKRAFQPPQKDQELVDHINAAAREKMREAILIPEKISRHDTLRQIKAQIFEQLGEAYSDRKNEVDTILEDLQKQITRNLILNENRRIDNRKFDEIRPITCEVGLLPRPHGSALFTRGETQVLGVLTLGSGQDEQRVETLYGEEFRPFMLHYNFPPYSVGEVKRISGPSRRDIGHGGLSTRAIEKILPDKETFDYTIRLVSEVLESNGSSSMGTVCACCMALMDGGVPIKAPVAGIAMGLVKDDNRVVILSDILGDEDHAGDMDFKVTGTTEGITALQMDIKIHELSREIMQGALEQARKGRIFILNKMLEAIKEPRKEISPYAPTISTIKINPDKIREVIGPGGKIIRGIQSETHTSIEIDDSGLVKIAAYSKEEGDAAVKMVQDLTREPEVGAIYEGTVVKITDFGAFVQILPGSDGLVHISQLANRRITKVSDVVKEGDPLKVKVLEISRDGKIRLSHKAVLEEEHGRAS
;
A
#
# COMPACT_ATOMS: atom_id res chain seq x y z
N MET A 1 21.33 -29.95 19.71
CA MET A 1 20.21 -30.95 19.63
C MET A 1 19.05 -30.30 18.91
N GLU A 2 18.26 -31.04 18.11
CA GLU A 2 17.03 -30.51 17.52
C GLU A 2 15.96 -30.30 18.61
N ILE A 3 15.27 -29.15 18.60
CA ILE A 3 14.24 -28.79 19.58
C ILE A 3 12.97 -28.49 18.81
N LEU A 4 11.85 -29.08 19.22
CA LEU A 4 10.53 -28.79 18.68
C LEU A 4 9.56 -28.46 19.81
N LEU A 5 9.06 -27.23 19.83
CA LEU A 5 8.03 -26.77 20.77
C LEU A 5 6.76 -26.39 20.04
N LYS A 6 5.61 -26.56 20.71
CA LYS A 6 4.29 -26.28 20.16
C LYS A 6 3.43 -25.55 21.16
N GLU A 7 2.58 -24.64 20.66
CA GLU A 7 1.60 -23.89 21.45
C GLU A 7 0.32 -23.69 20.62
N GLU A 8 -0.81 -23.67 21.26
CA GLU A 8 -2.08 -23.36 20.61
C GLU A 8 -2.32 -21.84 20.65
N ILE A 9 -2.59 -21.27 19.49
CA ILE A 9 -2.90 -19.84 19.32
C ILE A 9 -4.03 -19.66 18.30
N GLY A 10 -5.05 -18.87 18.62
CA GLY A 10 -6.19 -18.67 17.72
C GLY A 10 -6.91 -19.97 17.31
N GLY A 11 -6.91 -21.00 18.20
CA GLY A 11 -7.54 -22.31 17.96
C GLY A 11 -6.76 -23.25 17.05
N ARG A 12 -5.49 -22.95 16.74
CA ARG A 12 -4.61 -23.78 15.91
C ARG A 12 -3.21 -23.89 16.51
N ILE A 13 -2.50 -24.96 16.14
CA ILE A 13 -1.15 -25.22 16.65
C ILE A 13 -0.10 -24.41 15.88
N LEU A 14 0.65 -23.59 16.59
CA LEU A 14 1.91 -23.01 16.13
C LEU A 14 3.07 -23.85 16.64
N SER A 15 4.07 -24.15 15.82
CA SER A 15 5.28 -24.83 16.22
C SER A 15 6.53 -24.03 15.88
N ILE A 16 7.54 -24.13 16.75
CA ILE A 16 8.89 -23.59 16.52
C ILE A 16 9.86 -24.76 16.59
N GLN A 17 10.58 -25.01 15.50
CA GLN A 17 11.60 -26.03 15.39
C GLN A 17 12.97 -25.37 15.25
N ALA A 18 13.88 -25.63 16.17
CA ALA A 18 15.23 -25.05 16.20
C ALA A 18 16.30 -26.10 15.91
N ASN A 19 17.45 -25.62 15.38
CA ASN A 19 18.68 -26.40 15.17
C ASN A 19 18.55 -27.60 14.23
N LYS A 20 17.54 -27.64 13.35
CA LYS A 20 17.35 -28.68 12.34
C LYS A 20 18.04 -28.32 11.03
N VAL A 21 17.82 -27.11 10.55
CA VAL A 21 18.32 -26.59 9.26
C VAL A 21 19.16 -25.34 9.48
N ALA A 22 19.93 -24.93 8.49
CA ALA A 22 20.76 -23.72 8.50
C ALA A 22 21.70 -23.63 9.73
N LYS A 23 22.35 -24.74 10.10
CA LYS A 23 23.14 -24.90 11.34
C LYS A 23 24.42 -24.07 11.41
N GLN A 24 24.77 -23.34 10.35
CA GLN A 24 25.91 -22.40 10.35
C GLN A 24 25.50 -21.00 10.80
N ALA A 25 24.19 -20.71 10.86
CA ALA A 25 23.72 -19.47 11.46
C ALA A 25 23.88 -19.48 12.98
N SER A 26 24.09 -18.32 13.58
CA SER A 26 24.16 -18.16 15.04
C SER A 26 22.86 -18.60 15.73
N GLY A 27 21.72 -18.38 15.09
CA GLY A 27 20.41 -18.91 15.49
C GLY A 27 19.57 -19.24 14.25
N SER A 28 18.85 -20.37 14.28
CA SER A 28 18.04 -20.84 13.17
C SER A 28 16.79 -21.55 13.65
N VAL A 29 15.62 -21.09 13.18
CA VAL A 29 14.33 -21.69 13.52
C VAL A 29 13.45 -21.82 12.27
N VAL A 30 12.57 -22.82 12.29
CA VAL A 30 11.43 -22.92 11.38
C VAL A 30 10.17 -22.73 12.21
N VAL A 31 9.37 -21.72 11.86
CA VAL A 31 8.06 -21.46 12.46
C VAL A 31 6.99 -21.97 11.53
N GLN A 32 6.06 -22.75 12.05
CA GLN A 32 4.96 -23.33 11.27
C GLN A 32 3.62 -23.03 11.93
N TYR A 33 2.62 -22.66 11.10
CA TYR A 33 1.22 -22.47 11.48
C TYR A 33 0.33 -22.91 10.32
N GLY A 34 -0.45 -23.97 10.49
CA GLY A 34 -1.06 -24.69 9.36
C GLY A 34 0.01 -25.27 8.45
N ASP A 35 -0.13 -25.11 7.14
CA ASP A 35 0.88 -25.48 6.15
C ASP A 35 1.80 -24.32 5.73
N THR A 36 1.69 -23.16 6.40
CA THR A 36 2.61 -22.04 6.23
C THR A 36 3.84 -22.23 7.10
N LEU A 37 5.03 -22.24 6.46
CA LEU A 37 6.33 -22.43 7.08
C LEU A 37 7.28 -21.29 6.74
N VAL A 38 7.94 -20.72 7.76
CA VAL A 38 8.96 -19.67 7.59
C VAL A 38 10.25 -20.11 8.26
N LEU A 39 11.34 -20.15 7.49
CA LEU A 39 12.70 -20.31 8.03
C LEU A 39 13.22 -18.92 8.42
N VAL A 40 13.69 -18.78 9.64
CA VAL A 40 14.36 -17.54 10.09
C VAL A 40 15.74 -17.84 10.65
N THR A 41 16.72 -17.07 10.17
CA THR A 41 18.11 -17.17 10.61
C THR A 41 18.61 -15.84 11.15
N ALA A 42 19.43 -15.87 12.16
CA ALA A 42 20.14 -14.72 12.70
C ALA A 42 21.65 -15.00 12.73
N VAL A 43 22.44 -14.06 12.22
CA VAL A 43 23.90 -14.15 12.14
C VAL A 43 24.50 -12.82 12.54
N ALA A 44 25.54 -12.82 13.36
CA ALA A 44 26.37 -11.65 13.64
C ALA A 44 27.81 -11.85 13.18
N ALA A 45 28.44 -10.82 12.65
CA ALA A 45 29.84 -10.80 12.29
C ALA A 45 30.74 -11.04 13.53
N HIS A 46 31.95 -11.53 13.30
CA HIS A 46 32.93 -11.73 14.38
C HIS A 46 33.60 -10.41 14.78
N ASP A 47 33.83 -9.52 13.82
CA ASP A 47 34.54 -8.26 13.99
C ASP A 47 33.56 -7.10 14.15
N GLU A 48 33.93 -6.12 14.97
CA GLU A 48 33.20 -4.88 15.11
C GLU A 48 33.34 -4.01 13.85
N ARG A 49 32.25 -3.33 13.51
CA ARG A 49 32.22 -2.32 12.45
C ARG A 49 32.34 -0.94 13.07
N ASP A 50 33.18 -0.08 12.49
CA ASP A 50 33.16 1.35 12.82
C ASP A 50 31.85 1.97 12.32
N SER A 51 30.89 2.12 13.21
CA SER A 51 29.54 2.63 12.92
C SER A 51 29.01 3.37 14.15
N ASP A 52 28.35 4.47 13.92
CA ASP A 52 27.64 5.27 14.92
C ASP A 52 26.22 4.77 15.21
N PHE A 53 25.74 3.78 14.43
CA PHE A 53 24.40 3.17 14.57
C PHE A 53 24.49 1.64 14.66
N LEU A 54 23.40 1.02 15.12
CA LEU A 54 23.24 -0.44 15.13
C LEU A 54 23.23 -0.99 13.69
N PRO A 55 24.27 -1.76 13.27
CA PRO A 55 24.37 -2.30 11.92
C PRO A 55 23.50 -3.55 11.75
N LEU A 56 22.18 -3.42 11.93
CA LEU A 56 21.18 -4.48 11.77
C LEU A 56 20.55 -4.41 10.39
N THR A 57 20.61 -5.52 9.66
CA THR A 57 19.91 -5.73 8.39
C THR A 57 18.87 -6.83 8.56
N VAL A 58 17.62 -6.54 8.23
CA VAL A 58 16.53 -7.51 8.21
C VAL A 58 16.04 -7.69 6.78
N GLU A 59 15.97 -8.94 6.35
CA GLU A 59 15.46 -9.35 5.04
C GLU A 59 14.28 -10.30 5.22
N TYR A 60 13.25 -10.10 4.40
CA TYR A 60 12.13 -11.02 4.28
C TYR A 60 11.98 -11.39 2.82
N GLN A 61 11.80 -12.66 2.52
CA GLN A 61 11.79 -13.19 1.17
C GLN A 61 10.59 -14.12 0.95
N GLU A 62 9.79 -13.82 -0.07
CA GLU A 62 8.72 -14.67 -0.56
C GLU A 62 9.20 -15.44 -1.79
N LYS A 63 9.31 -16.75 -1.66
CA LYS A 63 9.67 -17.63 -2.77
C LYS A 63 8.42 -18.16 -3.43
N ILE A 64 8.22 -17.95 -4.71
CA ILE A 64 7.02 -18.37 -5.45
C ILE A 64 6.80 -19.90 -5.36
N TYR A 65 7.88 -20.69 -5.18
CA TYR A 65 7.75 -22.14 -4.93
C TYR A 65 7.01 -22.44 -3.63
N ALA A 66 7.00 -21.54 -2.64
CA ALA A 66 6.25 -21.72 -1.39
C ALA A 66 4.74 -21.88 -1.62
N ALA A 67 4.22 -21.28 -2.70
CA ALA A 67 2.85 -21.46 -3.17
C ALA A 67 2.72 -22.55 -4.25
N GLY A 68 3.73 -23.41 -4.46
CA GLY A 68 3.71 -24.49 -5.46
C GLY A 68 3.74 -23.99 -6.91
N ARG A 69 4.25 -22.77 -7.18
CA ARG A 69 4.25 -22.12 -8.50
C ARG A 69 5.65 -21.82 -9.02
N ILE A 70 5.74 -21.59 -10.33
CA ILE A 70 6.95 -21.11 -11.02
C ILE A 70 6.75 -19.60 -11.27
N PRO A 71 7.77 -18.75 -11.01
CA PRO A 71 7.69 -17.31 -11.28
C PRO A 71 7.26 -16.99 -12.72
N GLY A 72 6.35 -16.03 -12.88
CA GLY A 72 5.77 -15.67 -14.18
C GLY A 72 6.72 -14.92 -15.13
N ASN A 73 7.82 -14.34 -14.60
CA ASN A 73 8.75 -13.55 -15.40
C ASN A 73 9.57 -14.42 -16.39
N TYR A 74 10.25 -13.76 -17.35
CA TYR A 74 11.05 -14.42 -18.40
C TYR A 74 12.09 -15.41 -17.85
N PHE A 75 12.78 -15.05 -16.77
CA PHE A 75 13.85 -15.90 -16.20
C PHE A 75 13.33 -17.05 -15.33
N ARG A 76 12.03 -17.09 -15.04
CA ARG A 76 11.41 -18.08 -14.14
C ARG A 76 12.11 -18.18 -12.78
N ARG A 77 12.59 -17.05 -12.28
CA ARG A 77 13.36 -16.93 -11.04
C ARG A 77 13.03 -15.60 -10.36
N GLU A 78 13.02 -15.58 -9.03
CA GLU A 78 12.98 -14.34 -8.27
C GLU A 78 14.29 -13.56 -8.49
N ILE A 79 14.20 -12.45 -9.19
CA ILE A 79 15.33 -11.58 -9.51
C ILE A 79 14.91 -10.12 -9.31
N GLY A 80 15.87 -9.30 -8.94
CA GLY A 80 15.68 -7.86 -8.80
C GLY A 80 15.57 -7.40 -7.36
N ARG A 81 14.90 -6.27 -7.16
CA ARG A 81 14.68 -5.69 -5.83
C ARG A 81 13.57 -6.43 -5.09
N PRO A 82 13.60 -6.44 -3.74
CA PRO A 82 12.47 -6.94 -2.96
C PRO A 82 11.16 -6.27 -3.38
N SER A 83 10.08 -7.02 -3.38
CA SER A 83 8.74 -6.52 -3.61
C SER A 83 8.34 -5.51 -2.52
N GLU A 84 7.24 -4.78 -2.75
CA GLU A 84 6.67 -3.89 -1.73
C GLU A 84 6.29 -4.69 -0.47
N LYS A 85 5.62 -5.84 -0.62
CA LYS A 85 5.25 -6.75 0.49
C LYS A 85 6.49 -7.21 1.25
N GLU A 86 7.54 -7.67 0.56
CA GLU A 86 8.79 -8.10 1.20
C GLU A 86 9.44 -6.95 1.99
N THR A 87 9.47 -5.75 1.42
CA THR A 87 10.03 -4.57 2.08
C THR A 87 9.22 -4.17 3.32
N LEU A 88 7.90 -4.16 3.23
CA LEU A 88 7.02 -3.81 4.35
C LEU A 88 7.12 -4.84 5.46
N THR A 89 7.15 -6.14 5.13
CA THR A 89 7.29 -7.20 6.14
C THR A 89 8.68 -7.19 6.78
N ALA A 90 9.75 -6.94 6.02
CA ALA A 90 11.08 -6.74 6.61
C ALA A 90 11.09 -5.61 7.64
N ARG A 91 10.35 -4.52 7.39
CA ARG A 91 10.19 -3.41 8.34
C ARG A 91 9.34 -3.80 9.56
N LEU A 92 8.28 -4.61 9.38
CA LEU A 92 7.49 -5.15 10.50
C LEU A 92 8.34 -5.99 11.45
N ILE A 93 9.33 -6.71 10.91
CA ILE A 93 10.28 -7.50 11.72
C ILE A 93 11.32 -6.58 12.39
N ASP A 94 11.95 -5.67 11.62
CA ASP A 94 13.05 -4.82 12.09
C ASP A 94 12.65 -3.90 13.25
N ARG A 95 11.50 -3.25 13.16
CA ARG A 95 11.07 -2.22 14.11
C ARG A 95 10.92 -2.72 15.54
N PRO A 96 10.24 -3.84 15.84
CA PRO A 96 10.09 -4.33 17.20
C PRO A 96 11.34 -5.01 17.78
N ILE A 97 12.26 -5.53 16.93
CA ILE A 97 13.47 -6.19 17.45
C ILE A 97 14.63 -5.20 17.63
N ARG A 98 14.74 -4.15 16.81
CA ARG A 98 15.84 -3.18 16.83
C ARG A 98 16.08 -2.52 18.20
N PRO A 99 15.07 -2.07 18.95
CA PRO A 99 15.24 -1.46 20.27
C PRO A 99 15.74 -2.42 21.36
N LEU A 100 15.70 -3.73 21.10
CA LEU A 100 16.06 -4.77 22.05
C LEU A 100 17.54 -5.20 21.98
N PHE A 101 18.29 -4.62 21.05
CA PHE A 101 19.74 -4.76 21.01
C PHE A 101 20.39 -3.74 21.96
N PRO A 102 21.56 -4.06 22.54
CA PRO A 102 22.35 -3.06 23.25
C PRO A 102 22.68 -1.88 22.33
N LYS A 103 22.60 -0.66 22.84
CA LYS A 103 22.85 0.56 22.03
C LYS A 103 24.24 0.61 21.40
N GLU A 104 25.21 0.06 22.10
CA GLU A 104 26.61 0.05 21.69
C GLU A 104 27.01 -1.21 20.89
N TRP A 105 26.05 -2.06 20.51
CA TRP A 105 26.31 -3.23 19.66
C TRP A 105 26.73 -2.79 18.27
N ARG A 106 27.97 -3.05 17.88
CA ARG A 106 28.59 -2.61 16.61
C ARG A 106 28.93 -3.76 15.67
N TYR A 107 28.52 -4.97 15.98
CA TYR A 107 28.71 -6.13 15.10
C TYR A 107 27.62 -6.16 14.04
N GLU A 108 28.03 -6.24 12.77
CA GLU A 108 27.07 -6.35 11.67
C GLU A 108 26.18 -7.58 11.88
N THR A 109 24.90 -7.36 11.98
CA THR A 109 23.91 -8.40 12.31
C THR A 109 22.88 -8.50 11.20
N GLN A 110 22.62 -9.73 10.76
CA GLN A 110 21.65 -10.00 9.70
C GLN A 110 20.60 -11.00 10.18
N VAL A 111 19.32 -10.65 9.98
CA VAL A 111 18.18 -11.54 10.17
C VAL A 111 17.51 -11.76 8.83
N ILE A 112 17.38 -13.02 8.41
CA ILE A 112 16.72 -13.39 7.15
C ILE A 112 15.54 -14.31 7.46
N ALA A 113 14.34 -13.90 7.04
CA ALA A 113 13.14 -14.72 7.08
C ALA A 113 12.77 -15.12 5.64
N THR A 114 12.64 -16.42 5.39
CA THR A 114 12.31 -16.99 4.06
C THR A 114 11.07 -17.84 4.17
N VAL A 115 10.05 -17.54 3.39
CA VAL A 115 8.82 -18.32 3.31
C VAL A 115 9.12 -19.59 2.50
N LEU A 116 8.98 -20.75 3.13
CA LEU A 116 9.26 -22.06 2.53
C LEU A 116 8.01 -22.79 2.03
N SER A 117 6.86 -22.50 2.66
CA SER A 117 5.55 -23.05 2.29
C SER A 117 4.47 -22.09 2.72
N MET A 118 3.37 -22.00 1.97
CA MET A 118 2.23 -21.14 2.26
C MET A 118 0.91 -21.80 1.82
N ASP A 119 -0.04 -21.88 2.76
CA ASP A 119 -1.37 -22.49 2.55
C ASP A 119 -2.45 -21.51 2.05
N GLN A 120 -2.07 -20.25 1.76
CA GLN A 120 -2.94 -19.16 1.32
C GLN A 120 -3.99 -18.68 2.36
N GLU A 121 -4.06 -19.32 3.52
CA GLU A 121 -4.95 -18.94 4.62
C GLU A 121 -4.19 -18.25 5.77
N ASN A 122 -2.92 -18.61 5.96
CA ASN A 122 -2.09 -18.09 7.03
C ASN A 122 -0.98 -17.19 6.49
N ASP A 123 -1.11 -15.87 6.68
CA ASP A 123 -0.08 -14.89 6.25
C ASP A 123 1.22 -15.16 7.02
N PRO A 124 2.37 -15.29 6.34
CA PRO A 124 3.65 -15.62 6.96
C PRO A 124 4.31 -14.48 7.74
N ASP A 125 3.80 -13.25 7.69
CA ASP A 125 4.44 -12.07 8.29
C ASP A 125 4.60 -12.16 9.82
N THR A 126 3.56 -12.54 10.55
CA THR A 126 3.63 -12.72 12.02
C THR A 126 4.52 -13.90 12.40
N LEU A 127 4.57 -14.96 11.58
CA LEU A 127 5.47 -16.10 11.79
C LEU A 127 6.93 -15.68 11.62
N ALA A 128 7.22 -14.82 10.65
CA ALA A 128 8.54 -14.26 10.42
C ALA A 128 9.00 -13.39 11.62
N MET A 129 8.08 -12.60 12.20
CA MET A 129 8.36 -11.78 13.40
C MET A 129 8.67 -12.66 14.63
N ILE A 130 7.86 -13.69 14.89
CA ILE A 130 8.09 -14.67 15.97
C ILE A 130 9.40 -15.41 15.73
N GLY A 131 9.65 -15.84 14.50
CA GLY A 131 10.88 -16.54 14.12
C GLY A 131 12.13 -15.68 14.29
N ALA A 132 12.08 -14.38 13.98
CA ALA A 132 13.19 -13.45 14.17
C ALA A 132 13.54 -13.32 15.67
N SER A 133 12.53 -13.15 16.51
CA SER A 133 12.72 -13.13 17.96
C SER A 133 13.27 -14.47 18.47
N ALA A 134 12.70 -15.59 18.06
CA ALA A 134 13.14 -16.93 18.49
C ALA A 134 14.58 -17.25 18.03
N ALA A 135 14.94 -16.91 16.78
CA ALA A 135 16.31 -17.12 16.28
C ALA A 135 17.34 -16.28 17.05
N LEU A 136 16.99 -15.02 17.36
CA LEU A 136 17.83 -14.16 18.21
C LEU A 136 17.94 -14.71 19.64
N GLU A 137 16.86 -15.21 20.24
CA GLU A 137 16.85 -15.78 21.59
C GLU A 137 17.79 -16.99 21.74
N ILE A 138 17.82 -17.89 20.76
CA ILE A 138 18.68 -19.08 20.79
C ILE A 138 20.09 -18.84 20.24
N SER A 139 20.39 -17.65 19.72
CA SER A 139 21.71 -17.28 19.23
C SER A 139 22.63 -16.76 20.35
N GLU A 140 23.92 -16.63 20.05
CA GLU A 140 24.87 -15.94 20.92
C GLU A 140 24.71 -14.39 20.90
N ILE A 141 23.89 -13.83 20.01
CA ILE A 141 23.71 -12.40 19.83
C ILE A 141 23.01 -11.82 21.07
N PRO A 142 23.51 -10.74 21.69
CA PRO A 142 22.84 -10.05 22.78
C PRO A 142 21.49 -9.49 22.33
N PHE A 143 20.42 -9.89 23.00
CA PHE A 143 19.04 -9.52 22.68
C PHE A 143 18.18 -9.53 23.94
N ALA A 144 17.45 -8.45 24.19
CA ALA A 144 16.62 -8.26 25.38
C ALA A 144 15.13 -8.66 25.14
N GLY A 145 14.90 -9.69 24.32
CA GLY A 145 13.58 -10.28 24.10
C GLY A 145 13.22 -11.33 25.15
N PRO A 146 12.23 -12.22 24.86
CA PRO A 146 11.56 -12.36 23.56
C PRO A 146 10.40 -11.38 23.32
N ILE A 147 10.06 -11.24 22.04
CA ILE A 147 8.80 -10.63 21.61
C ILE A 147 7.97 -11.64 20.81
N ALA A 148 6.67 -11.41 20.76
CA ALA A 148 5.79 -12.11 19.86
C ALA A 148 4.92 -11.13 19.05
N ALA A 149 4.32 -11.61 17.98
CA ALA A 149 3.40 -10.82 17.17
C ALA A 149 2.19 -11.67 16.79
N VAL A 150 1.03 -11.02 16.73
CA VAL A 150 -0.23 -11.62 16.26
C VAL A 150 -0.97 -10.64 15.38
N ARG A 151 -1.72 -11.15 14.42
CA ARG A 151 -2.71 -10.37 13.67
C ARG A 151 -4.02 -10.37 14.43
N VAL A 152 -4.66 -9.21 14.55
CA VAL A 152 -5.98 -9.08 15.15
C VAL A 152 -6.95 -8.60 14.08
N GLY A 153 -8.00 -9.39 13.89
CA GLY A 153 -9.17 -9.03 13.08
C GLY A 153 -10.43 -8.93 13.93
N ARG A 154 -11.46 -8.25 13.42
CA ARG A 154 -12.81 -8.24 14.01
C ARG A 154 -13.82 -8.70 12.97
N ILE A 155 -14.42 -9.86 13.20
CA ILE A 155 -15.36 -10.51 12.28
C ILE A 155 -16.67 -10.67 13.05
N ASP A 156 -17.77 -10.19 12.47
CA ASP A 156 -19.09 -10.20 13.10
C ASP A 156 -19.09 -9.59 14.53
N GLY A 157 -18.31 -8.52 14.72
CA GLY A 157 -18.16 -7.82 16.00
C GLY A 157 -17.27 -8.52 17.02
N GLN A 158 -16.67 -9.68 16.70
CA GLN A 158 -15.82 -10.45 17.61
C GLN A 158 -14.33 -10.33 17.20
N LEU A 159 -13.48 -10.03 18.18
CA LEU A 159 -12.03 -10.01 17.97
C LEU A 159 -11.50 -11.45 17.83
N LYS A 160 -10.69 -11.67 16.81
CA LYS A 160 -10.02 -12.95 16.52
C LYS A 160 -8.51 -12.75 16.35
N ILE A 161 -7.75 -13.79 16.76
CA ILE A 161 -6.29 -13.85 16.59
C ILE A 161 -5.96 -14.66 15.34
N ASN A 162 -5.09 -14.11 14.50
CA ASN A 162 -4.60 -14.72 13.27
C ASN A 162 -5.76 -15.32 12.43
N PRO A 163 -6.83 -14.53 12.14
CA PRO A 163 -7.90 -15.04 11.31
C PRO A 163 -7.36 -15.48 9.95
N PRO A 164 -7.93 -16.53 9.32
CA PRO A 164 -7.59 -16.91 7.96
C PRO A 164 -7.80 -15.75 6.97
N SER A 165 -7.05 -15.75 5.85
CA SER A 165 -7.20 -14.72 4.82
C SER A 165 -8.65 -14.60 4.32
N SER A 166 -9.35 -15.72 4.13
CA SER A 166 -10.75 -15.78 3.73
C SER A 166 -11.74 -15.13 4.72
N GLU A 167 -11.42 -15.11 6.02
CA GLU A 167 -12.18 -14.39 7.04
C GLU A 167 -11.75 -12.92 7.15
N LEU A 168 -10.46 -12.64 6.93
CA LEU A 168 -9.89 -11.30 7.07
C LEU A 168 -10.48 -10.29 6.08
N GLU A 169 -10.91 -10.74 4.90
CA GLU A 169 -11.63 -9.92 3.91
C GLU A 169 -12.92 -9.29 4.46
N LYS A 170 -13.57 -9.95 5.43
CA LYS A 170 -14.80 -9.48 6.09
C LYS A 170 -14.52 -8.66 7.34
N SER A 171 -13.26 -8.54 7.72
CA SER A 171 -12.86 -7.87 8.95
C SER A 171 -12.84 -6.34 8.77
N ASP A 172 -13.39 -5.63 9.73
CA ASP A 172 -13.29 -4.16 9.81
C ASP A 172 -12.06 -3.67 10.58
N ILE A 173 -11.31 -4.58 11.22
CA ILE A 173 -10.00 -4.34 11.84
C ILE A 173 -8.99 -5.32 11.26
N ASN A 174 -7.84 -4.84 10.82
CA ASN A 174 -6.71 -5.66 10.40
C ASN A 174 -5.43 -4.99 10.89
N ILE A 175 -5.00 -5.36 12.08
CA ILE A 175 -3.79 -4.83 12.71
C ILE A 175 -2.86 -5.96 13.13
N ILE A 176 -1.56 -5.70 13.01
CA ILE A 176 -0.51 -6.53 13.59
C ILE A 176 -0.08 -5.87 14.89
N VAL A 177 -0.08 -6.66 15.96
CA VAL A 177 0.33 -6.25 17.30
C VAL A 177 1.54 -7.05 17.68
N ALA A 178 2.65 -6.38 18.01
CA ALA A 178 3.84 -6.98 18.56
C ALA A 178 4.06 -6.48 20.00
N GLY A 179 4.49 -7.38 20.86
CA GLY A 179 4.71 -7.07 22.28
C GLY A 179 5.72 -7.98 22.95
N SER A 180 6.18 -7.53 24.11
CA SER A 180 6.97 -8.28 25.08
C SER A 180 6.07 -8.83 26.19
N LYS A 181 6.69 -9.46 27.21
CA LYS A 181 5.96 -9.91 28.40
C LYS A 181 5.24 -8.77 29.12
N THR A 182 5.80 -7.57 29.11
CA THR A 182 5.37 -6.44 29.93
C THR A 182 4.51 -5.43 29.15
N GLY A 183 4.63 -5.35 27.82
CA GLY A 183 3.88 -4.33 27.07
C GLY A 183 3.94 -4.45 25.57
N LEU A 184 3.17 -3.57 24.94
CA LEU A 184 3.18 -3.36 23.48
C LEU A 184 4.53 -2.78 23.04
N VAL A 185 5.03 -3.22 21.91
CA VAL A 185 6.27 -2.72 21.29
C VAL A 185 5.99 -2.06 19.94
N MET A 186 5.08 -2.64 19.16
CA MET A 186 4.72 -2.12 17.84
C MET A 186 3.28 -2.48 17.52
N VAL A 187 2.56 -1.56 16.90
CA VAL A 187 1.27 -1.83 16.26
C VAL A 187 1.25 -1.20 14.88
N GLU A 188 0.80 -1.95 13.88
CA GLU A 188 0.62 -1.44 12.52
C GLU A 188 -0.56 -2.10 11.82
N GLY A 189 -1.36 -1.32 11.11
CA GLY A 189 -2.43 -1.85 10.29
C GLY A 189 -3.47 -0.81 9.91
N GLY A 190 -4.62 -1.31 9.46
CA GLY A 190 -5.75 -0.49 9.03
C GLY A 190 -7.07 -0.95 9.63
N SER A 191 -8.07 -0.09 9.50
CA SER A 191 -9.44 -0.40 9.89
C SER A 191 -10.45 0.35 9.01
N ASN A 192 -11.66 -0.16 8.91
CA ASN A 192 -12.73 0.41 8.12
C ASN A 192 -13.48 1.47 8.95
N ILE A 193 -12.81 2.61 9.23
CA ILE A 193 -13.35 3.75 9.99
C ILE A 193 -13.86 3.30 11.38
N VAL A 194 -12.99 2.62 12.13
CA VAL A 194 -13.31 2.10 13.47
C VAL A 194 -12.94 3.12 14.54
N GLY A 195 -13.75 3.21 15.60
CA GLY A 195 -13.53 4.13 16.73
C GLY A 195 -12.28 3.80 17.54
N GLU A 196 -11.71 4.84 18.18
CA GLU A 196 -10.47 4.73 18.96
C GLU A 196 -10.55 3.71 20.09
N ALA A 197 -11.70 3.60 20.77
CA ALA A 197 -11.90 2.68 21.89
C ALA A 197 -11.84 1.20 21.44
N ASP A 198 -12.43 0.89 20.29
CA ASP A 198 -12.44 -0.47 19.73
C ASP A 198 -11.06 -0.89 19.27
N LEU A 199 -10.30 0.02 18.65
CA LEU A 199 -8.91 -0.24 18.27
C LEU A 199 -8.00 -0.42 19.48
N LEU A 200 -8.19 0.39 20.52
CA LEU A 200 -7.47 0.22 21.79
C LEU A 200 -7.73 -1.18 22.39
N GLU A 201 -9.00 -1.62 22.38
CA GLU A 201 -9.33 -2.99 22.85
C GLU A 201 -8.68 -4.06 21.99
N ALA A 202 -8.68 -3.90 20.65
CA ALA A 202 -8.04 -4.84 19.74
C ALA A 202 -6.53 -4.96 19.99
N MET A 203 -5.83 -3.84 20.24
CA MET A 203 -4.40 -3.81 20.58
C MET A 203 -4.12 -4.62 21.86
N PHE A 204 -4.84 -4.33 22.94
CA PHE A 204 -4.63 -5.03 24.22
C PHE A 204 -5.17 -6.46 24.20
N PHE A 205 -6.18 -6.76 23.39
CA PHE A 205 -6.59 -8.13 23.13
C PHE A 205 -5.45 -8.93 22.49
N GLY A 206 -4.83 -8.39 21.43
CA GLY A 206 -3.66 -9.01 20.79
C GLY A 206 -2.51 -9.25 21.76
N HIS A 207 -2.19 -8.26 22.58
CA HIS A 207 -1.12 -8.38 23.59
C HIS A 207 -1.40 -9.50 24.63
N ARG A 208 -2.62 -9.60 25.13
CA ARG A 208 -3.00 -10.68 26.06
C ARG A 208 -2.91 -12.05 25.41
N GLN A 209 -3.35 -12.16 24.16
CA GLN A 209 -3.40 -13.44 23.46
C GLN A 209 -2.02 -13.95 22.99
N MET A 210 -1.04 -13.06 22.77
CA MET A 210 0.30 -13.48 22.35
C MET A 210 1.20 -14.00 23.51
N GLN A 211 0.79 -13.85 24.77
CA GLN A 211 1.61 -14.21 25.92
C GLN A 211 2.11 -15.68 25.91
N PRO A 212 1.31 -16.68 25.51
CA PRO A 212 1.79 -18.05 25.37
C PRO A 212 2.96 -18.22 24.39
N LEU A 213 3.01 -17.39 23.32
CA LEU A 213 4.10 -17.42 22.35
C LEU A 213 5.40 -16.85 22.91
N ILE A 214 5.33 -15.91 23.83
CA ILE A 214 6.48 -15.35 24.56
C ILE A 214 7.02 -16.42 25.52
N ASP A 215 6.14 -17.09 26.27
CA ASP A 215 6.52 -18.18 27.18
C ASP A 215 7.10 -19.39 26.41
N LEU A 216 6.59 -19.68 25.20
CA LEU A 216 7.14 -20.71 24.31
C LEU A 216 8.59 -20.41 23.91
N GLN A 217 8.88 -19.16 23.56
CA GLN A 217 10.24 -18.73 23.19
C GLN A 217 11.20 -18.73 24.39
N SER A 218 10.71 -18.40 25.58
CA SER A 218 11.50 -18.50 26.82
C SER A 218 11.90 -19.95 27.08
N LYS A 219 10.97 -20.91 26.95
CA LYS A 219 11.27 -22.35 27.04
C LYS A 219 12.25 -22.81 25.97
N LEU A 220 12.14 -22.26 24.75
CA LEU A 220 13.05 -22.57 23.65
C LEU A 220 14.48 -22.13 23.98
N LYS A 221 14.65 -20.91 24.51
CA LYS A 221 15.94 -20.38 24.98
C LYS A 221 16.58 -21.26 26.03
N GLU A 222 15.80 -21.64 27.05
CA GLU A 222 16.27 -22.55 28.12
C GLU A 222 16.75 -23.91 27.56
N SER A 223 15.97 -24.45 26.57
CA SER A 223 16.29 -25.73 25.94
C SER A 223 17.48 -25.68 24.99
N ALA A 224 17.80 -24.52 24.45
CA ALA A 224 18.94 -24.34 23.54
C ALA A 224 20.29 -24.23 24.27
N GLU A 225 20.29 -23.88 25.53
CA GLU A 225 21.49 -23.75 26.39
C GLU A 225 22.59 -22.85 25.78
N THR A 226 22.23 -21.91 24.93
CA THR A 226 23.19 -21.03 24.25
C THR A 226 23.57 -19.85 25.14
N SER A 227 24.86 -19.66 25.35
CA SER A 227 25.38 -18.49 26.06
C SER A 227 25.44 -17.28 25.14
N LYS A 228 24.96 -16.14 25.63
CA LYS A 228 25.09 -14.87 24.88
C LYS A 228 26.56 -14.44 24.85
N ARG A 229 26.99 -13.87 23.71
CA ARG A 229 28.32 -13.28 23.54
C ARG A 229 28.54 -12.23 24.63
N ALA A 230 29.63 -12.37 25.37
CA ALA A 230 29.99 -11.37 26.37
C ALA A 230 30.25 -10.04 25.65
N PHE A 231 29.43 -9.06 25.94
CA PHE A 231 29.53 -7.71 25.42
C PHE A 231 29.73 -6.75 26.59
N GLN A 232 30.84 -6.05 26.58
CA GLN A 232 31.06 -4.96 27.52
C GLN A 232 30.90 -3.66 26.76
N PRO A 233 29.88 -2.83 27.09
CA PRO A 233 29.80 -1.50 26.52
C PRO A 233 31.11 -0.76 26.74
N PRO A 234 31.60 0.01 25.76
CA PRO A 234 32.77 0.85 25.93
C PRO A 234 32.58 1.73 27.18
N GLN A 235 33.55 1.76 28.05
CA GLN A 235 33.49 2.63 29.22
C GLN A 235 33.46 4.09 28.73
N LYS A 236 32.42 4.82 29.11
CA LYS A 236 32.34 6.25 28.82
C LYS A 236 33.46 6.97 29.55
N ASP A 237 34.23 7.75 28.82
CA ASP A 237 35.21 8.66 29.39
C ASP A 237 34.46 9.79 30.12
N GLN A 238 34.31 9.64 31.44
CA GLN A 238 33.52 10.59 32.21
C GLN A 238 34.12 12.00 32.22
N GLU A 239 35.44 12.11 32.15
CA GLU A 239 36.12 13.42 32.06
C GLU A 239 35.78 14.12 30.74
N LEU A 240 35.77 13.38 29.62
CA LEU A 240 35.38 13.90 28.34
C LEU A 240 33.88 14.31 28.34
N VAL A 241 33.00 13.47 28.88
CA VAL A 241 31.57 13.75 29.03
C VAL A 241 31.34 15.04 29.84
N ASP A 242 32.01 15.19 30.98
CA ASP A 242 31.88 16.36 31.84
C ASP A 242 32.43 17.62 31.17
N HIS A 243 33.55 17.49 30.47
CA HIS A 243 34.14 18.60 29.68
C HIS A 243 33.21 19.09 28.60
N ILE A 244 32.69 18.19 27.77
CA ILE A 244 31.73 18.53 26.69
C ILE A 244 30.47 19.15 27.28
N ASN A 245 29.90 18.58 28.32
CA ASN A 245 28.73 19.10 29.00
C ASN A 245 28.95 20.54 29.48
N ALA A 246 30.09 20.82 30.12
CA ALA A 246 30.40 22.17 30.60
C ALA A 246 30.58 23.18 29.45
N ALA A 247 31.17 22.77 28.34
CA ALA A 247 31.46 23.64 27.21
C ALA A 247 30.26 23.88 26.28
N ALA A 248 29.36 22.87 26.13
CA ALA A 248 28.33 22.85 25.08
C ALA A 248 26.89 23.06 25.61
N ARG A 249 26.57 22.63 26.85
CA ARG A 249 25.18 22.52 27.34
C ARG A 249 24.32 23.79 27.14
N GLU A 250 24.80 24.95 27.61
CA GLU A 250 24.02 26.18 27.50
C GLU A 250 23.90 26.66 26.05
N LYS A 251 24.97 26.58 25.29
CA LYS A 251 24.96 26.95 23.86
C LYS A 251 24.00 26.06 23.06
N MET A 252 24.03 24.74 23.31
CA MET A 252 23.12 23.79 22.67
C MET A 252 21.66 24.02 23.08
N ARG A 253 21.43 24.37 24.36
CA ARG A 253 20.09 24.69 24.84
C ARG A 253 19.52 25.91 24.11
N GLU A 254 20.30 26.97 23.93
CA GLU A 254 19.90 28.14 23.15
C GLU A 254 19.65 27.79 21.69
N ALA A 255 20.53 27.00 21.07
CA ALA A 255 20.42 26.56 19.70
C ALA A 255 19.18 25.68 19.46
N ILE A 256 18.88 24.74 20.35
CA ILE A 256 17.69 23.86 20.29
C ILE A 256 16.38 24.67 20.29
N LEU A 257 16.36 25.81 20.92
CA LEU A 257 15.19 26.69 21.01
C LEU A 257 14.99 27.61 19.78
N ILE A 258 15.87 27.52 18.76
CA ILE A 258 15.66 28.21 17.49
C ILE A 258 14.50 27.50 16.74
N PRO A 259 13.39 28.20 16.44
CA PRO A 259 12.21 27.56 15.84
C PRO A 259 12.48 26.96 14.45
N GLU A 260 13.22 27.68 13.60
CA GLU A 260 13.51 27.28 12.21
C GLU A 260 14.53 26.14 12.16
N LYS A 261 14.18 25.05 11.48
CA LYS A 261 15.01 23.83 11.40
C LYS A 261 16.40 24.08 10.87
N ILE A 262 16.53 24.77 9.72
CA ILE A 262 17.83 25.00 9.08
C ILE A 262 18.74 25.80 9.99
N SER A 263 18.27 26.93 10.49
CA SER A 263 19.03 27.82 11.41
C SER A 263 19.43 27.08 12.69
N ARG A 264 18.54 26.27 13.25
CA ARG A 264 18.80 25.42 14.42
C ARG A 264 19.92 24.42 14.14
N HIS A 265 19.81 23.66 13.06
CA HIS A 265 20.80 22.64 12.70
C HIS A 265 22.16 23.26 12.34
N ASP A 266 22.19 24.41 11.66
CA ASP A 266 23.44 25.12 11.34
C ASP A 266 24.13 25.62 12.62
N THR A 267 23.37 26.16 13.58
CA THR A 267 23.89 26.60 14.86
C THR A 267 24.45 25.42 15.67
N LEU A 268 23.72 24.29 15.72
CA LEU A 268 24.21 23.06 16.38
C LEU A 268 25.48 22.53 15.72
N ARG A 269 25.57 22.58 14.39
CA ARG A 269 26.77 22.18 13.64
C ARG A 269 27.97 23.09 13.95
N GLN A 270 27.74 24.39 14.08
CA GLN A 270 28.79 25.35 14.47
C GLN A 270 29.28 25.08 15.90
N ILE A 271 28.36 24.84 16.85
CA ILE A 271 28.72 24.44 18.22
C ILE A 271 29.55 23.16 18.22
N LYS A 272 29.16 22.14 17.48
CA LYS A 272 29.89 20.89 17.32
C LYS A 272 31.32 21.16 16.79
N ALA A 273 31.47 21.97 15.75
CA ALA A 273 32.79 22.34 15.23
C ALA A 273 33.66 23.08 16.26
N GLN A 274 33.10 24.00 17.04
CA GLN A 274 33.83 24.70 18.12
C GLN A 274 34.27 23.73 19.23
N ILE A 275 33.46 22.73 19.58
CA ILE A 275 33.86 21.72 20.54
C ILE A 275 35.03 20.89 20.04
N PHE A 276 35.01 20.44 18.78
CA PHE A 276 36.14 19.75 18.17
C PHE A 276 37.41 20.57 18.17
N GLU A 277 37.32 21.87 17.87
CA GLU A 277 38.45 22.77 17.91
C GLU A 277 39.03 22.93 19.32
N GLN A 278 38.16 23.04 20.34
CA GLN A 278 38.56 23.15 21.75
C GLN A 278 39.22 21.87 22.28
N LEU A 279 38.74 20.69 21.86
CA LEU A 279 39.32 19.40 22.24
C LEU A 279 40.68 19.14 21.61
N GLY A 280 40.97 19.75 20.44
CA GLY A 280 42.27 19.69 19.75
C GLY A 280 42.58 18.31 19.16
N GLU A 281 43.82 18.13 18.71
CA GLU A 281 44.29 16.94 18.00
C GLU A 281 44.24 15.67 18.84
N ALA A 282 44.25 15.76 20.18
CA ALA A 282 44.21 14.63 21.10
C ALA A 282 42.93 13.79 20.98
N TYR A 283 41.86 14.33 20.39
CA TYR A 283 40.57 13.66 20.22
C TYR A 283 40.20 13.46 18.74
N SER A 284 41.11 13.67 17.80
CA SER A 284 40.86 13.49 16.37
C SER A 284 40.41 12.08 16.00
N ASP A 285 40.96 11.07 16.68
CA ASP A 285 40.63 9.66 16.48
C ASP A 285 39.37 9.20 17.27
N ARG A 286 38.80 10.08 18.10
CA ARG A 286 37.61 9.80 18.95
C ARG A 286 36.39 10.60 18.48
N LYS A 287 36.34 10.96 17.22
CA LYS A 287 35.28 11.80 16.65
C LYS A 287 33.88 11.20 16.89
N ASN A 288 33.70 9.91 16.62
CA ASN A 288 32.43 9.21 16.81
C ASN A 288 31.96 9.23 18.28
N GLU A 289 32.87 9.18 19.23
CA GLU A 289 32.55 9.25 20.66
C GLU A 289 32.08 10.67 21.06
N VAL A 290 32.78 11.71 20.59
CA VAL A 290 32.38 13.11 20.81
C VAL A 290 31.00 13.38 20.21
N ASP A 291 30.75 12.87 18.99
CA ASP A 291 29.47 12.99 18.30
C ASP A 291 28.36 12.32 19.11
N THR A 292 28.56 11.10 19.61
CA THR A 292 27.60 10.38 20.46
C THR A 292 27.30 11.15 21.76
N ILE A 293 28.33 11.75 22.40
CA ILE A 293 28.11 12.54 23.62
C ILE A 293 27.29 13.80 23.33
N LEU A 294 27.54 14.48 22.22
CA LEU A 294 26.78 15.66 21.81
C LEU A 294 25.31 15.31 21.45
N GLU A 295 25.08 14.20 20.79
CA GLU A 295 23.73 13.70 20.49
C GLU A 295 22.96 13.30 21.77
N ASP A 296 23.62 12.57 22.68
CA ASP A 296 23.05 12.25 24.00
C ASP A 296 22.71 13.54 24.78
N LEU A 297 23.58 14.55 24.74
CA LEU A 297 23.35 15.85 25.36
C LEU A 297 22.16 16.59 24.75
N GLN A 298 22.07 16.62 23.41
CA GLN A 298 20.94 17.23 22.70
C GLN A 298 19.62 16.54 23.10
N LYS A 299 19.63 15.21 23.13
CA LYS A 299 18.46 14.42 23.55
C LYS A 299 18.07 14.72 25.00
N GLN A 300 19.03 14.78 25.92
CA GLN A 300 18.79 15.12 27.33
C GLN A 300 18.18 16.52 27.50
N ILE A 301 18.72 17.53 26.78
CA ILE A 301 18.22 18.89 26.84
C ILE A 301 16.78 18.94 26.33
N THR A 302 16.51 18.34 25.17
CA THR A 302 15.16 18.31 24.58
C THR A 302 14.14 17.63 25.51
N ARG A 303 14.49 16.49 26.11
CA ARG A 303 13.64 15.80 27.08
C ARG A 303 13.40 16.65 28.34
N ASN A 304 14.44 17.31 28.85
CA ASN A 304 14.32 18.20 30.01
C ASN A 304 13.38 19.39 29.73
N LEU A 305 13.48 20.02 28.58
CA LEU A 305 12.56 21.08 28.16
C LEU A 305 11.10 20.61 28.22
N ILE A 306 10.82 19.41 27.67
CA ILE A 306 9.47 18.86 27.60
C ILE A 306 8.98 18.41 28.99
N LEU A 307 9.75 17.64 29.72
CA LEU A 307 9.32 17.01 30.98
C LEU A 307 9.30 17.99 32.15
N ASN A 308 10.32 18.84 32.28
CA ASN A 308 10.51 19.68 33.46
C ASN A 308 10.16 21.15 33.25
N GLU A 309 10.37 21.68 32.05
CA GLU A 309 10.12 23.08 31.76
C GLU A 309 8.75 23.33 31.08
N ASN A 310 8.01 22.27 30.70
CA ASN A 310 6.75 22.36 29.95
C ASN A 310 6.89 23.13 28.63
N ARG A 311 7.99 22.94 27.93
CA ARG A 311 8.33 23.71 26.73
C ARG A 311 8.72 22.82 25.58
N ARG A 312 8.17 23.05 24.40
CA ARG A 312 8.60 22.43 23.14
C ARG A 312 9.69 23.25 22.48
N ILE A 313 10.40 22.63 21.53
CA ILE A 313 11.48 23.25 20.75
C ILE A 313 11.02 24.53 20.07
N ASP A 314 9.81 24.54 19.49
CA ASP A 314 9.21 25.66 18.75
C ASP A 314 8.21 26.47 19.59
N ASN A 315 8.19 26.31 20.90
CA ASN A 315 7.34 26.99 21.88
C ASN A 315 5.83 26.72 21.75
N ARG A 316 5.37 25.75 20.91
CA ARG A 316 3.97 25.34 20.89
C ARG A 316 3.57 24.65 22.21
N LYS A 317 2.27 24.63 22.49
CA LYS A 317 1.70 23.78 23.55
C LYS A 317 1.79 22.32 23.13
N PHE A 318 1.65 21.38 24.08
CA PHE A 318 1.80 19.95 23.82
C PHE A 318 0.74 19.37 22.86
N ASP A 319 -0.44 19.95 22.83
CA ASP A 319 -1.57 19.58 21.97
C ASP A 319 -1.72 20.49 20.72
N GLU A 320 -0.86 21.49 20.57
CA GLU A 320 -0.93 22.47 19.48
C GLU A 320 -0.31 21.92 18.19
N ILE A 321 -0.99 22.17 17.08
CA ILE A 321 -0.59 21.79 15.73
C ILE A 321 0.03 22.99 15.02
N ARG A 322 1.08 22.77 14.22
CA ARG A 322 1.71 23.80 13.40
C ARG A 322 0.69 24.49 12.47
N PRO A 323 0.92 25.72 12.05
CA PRO A 323 0.09 26.38 11.05
C PRO A 323 -0.07 25.52 9.79
N ILE A 324 -1.31 25.45 9.29
CA ILE A 324 -1.66 24.67 8.10
C ILE A 324 -2.15 25.58 7.00
N THR A 325 -1.64 25.40 5.79
CA THR A 325 -2.18 25.95 4.55
C THR A 325 -2.44 24.84 3.55
N CYS A 326 -3.53 24.97 2.81
CA CYS A 326 -3.99 23.98 1.83
C CYS A 326 -4.37 24.70 0.54
N GLU A 327 -3.89 24.17 -0.59
CA GLU A 327 -4.22 24.67 -1.92
C GLU A 327 -4.60 23.49 -2.82
N VAL A 328 -5.54 23.68 -3.73
CA VAL A 328 -5.99 22.65 -4.68
C VAL A 328 -5.99 23.19 -6.11
N GLY A 329 -5.90 22.29 -7.09
CA GLY A 329 -5.93 22.67 -8.51
C GLY A 329 -4.67 23.39 -8.99
N LEU A 330 -3.50 23.09 -8.42
CA LEU A 330 -2.24 23.77 -8.77
C LEU A 330 -1.69 23.36 -10.13
N LEU A 331 -1.85 22.10 -10.50
CA LEU A 331 -1.24 21.56 -11.71
C LEU A 331 -2.27 21.47 -12.84
N PRO A 332 -2.02 22.08 -14.01
CA PRO A 332 -3.04 22.18 -15.07
C PRO A 332 -3.30 20.88 -15.84
N ARG A 333 -2.38 19.92 -15.88
CA ARG A 333 -2.50 18.69 -16.67
C ARG A 333 -2.90 17.44 -15.89
N PRO A 334 -2.40 17.21 -14.66
CA PRO A 334 -2.90 16.12 -13.84
C PRO A 334 -4.40 16.22 -13.58
N HIS A 335 -5.01 15.12 -13.18
CA HIS A 335 -6.46 15.04 -13.04
C HIS A 335 -6.95 15.59 -11.69
N GLY A 336 -6.06 15.77 -10.74
CA GLY A 336 -6.27 16.48 -9.47
C GLY A 336 -4.92 16.76 -8.81
N SER A 337 -4.82 17.85 -8.06
CA SER A 337 -3.59 18.21 -7.36
C SER A 337 -3.87 19.04 -6.12
N ALA A 338 -3.09 18.80 -5.06
CA ALA A 338 -3.20 19.55 -3.82
C ALA A 338 -1.84 19.76 -3.17
N LEU A 339 -1.61 20.93 -2.62
CA LEU A 339 -0.47 21.28 -1.80
C LEU A 339 -0.91 21.39 -0.35
N PHE A 340 -0.35 20.55 0.50
CA PHE A 340 -0.55 20.58 1.94
C PHE A 340 0.74 21.04 2.61
N THR A 341 0.66 22.12 3.36
CA THR A 341 1.79 22.66 4.13
C THR A 341 1.42 22.72 5.61
N ARG A 342 2.26 22.15 6.48
CA ARG A 342 2.13 22.16 7.93
C ARG A 342 3.46 22.59 8.54
N GLY A 343 3.57 23.89 8.88
CA GLY A 343 4.84 24.51 9.24
C GLY A 343 5.88 24.25 8.15
N GLU A 344 7.03 23.70 8.52
CA GLU A 344 8.13 23.32 7.62
C GLU A 344 8.00 21.88 7.08
N THR A 345 6.78 21.43 6.80
CA THR A 345 6.52 20.16 6.09
C THR A 345 5.52 20.44 4.99
N GLN A 346 5.95 20.25 3.73
CA GLN A 346 5.15 20.53 2.55
C GLN A 346 5.11 19.31 1.63
N VAL A 347 3.91 18.96 1.19
CA VAL A 347 3.66 17.80 0.34
C VAL A 347 2.72 18.16 -0.81
N LEU A 348 3.12 17.84 -2.02
CA LEU A 348 2.30 17.92 -3.22
C LEU A 348 1.70 16.54 -3.52
N GLY A 349 0.38 16.43 -3.42
CA GLY A 349 -0.38 15.28 -3.85
C GLY A 349 -0.86 15.44 -5.29
N VAL A 350 -0.67 14.43 -6.12
CA VAL A 350 -1.04 14.44 -7.54
C VAL A 350 -1.85 13.21 -7.89
N LEU A 351 -3.02 13.41 -8.49
CA LEU A 351 -3.92 12.36 -8.96
C LEU A 351 -3.83 12.17 -10.48
N THR A 352 -3.78 10.93 -10.90
CA THR A 352 -4.02 10.50 -12.28
C THR A 352 -5.04 9.38 -12.29
N LEU A 353 -6.05 9.49 -13.16
CA LEU A 353 -7.07 8.49 -13.41
C LEU A 353 -6.76 7.76 -14.71
N GLY A 354 -6.90 6.44 -14.72
CA GLY A 354 -6.67 5.58 -15.88
C GLY A 354 -7.83 4.60 -16.09
N SER A 355 -7.72 3.78 -17.11
CA SER A 355 -8.63 2.64 -17.38
C SER A 355 -8.19 1.39 -16.63
N GLY A 356 -8.95 0.29 -16.75
CA GLY A 356 -8.56 -1.02 -16.20
C GLY A 356 -7.25 -1.57 -16.77
N GLN A 357 -6.85 -1.15 -18.00
CA GLN A 357 -5.56 -1.55 -18.59
C GLN A 357 -4.35 -0.94 -17.84
N ASP A 358 -4.58 0.12 -17.06
CA ASP A 358 -3.55 0.79 -16.25
C ASP A 358 -3.40 0.18 -14.85
N GLU A 359 -4.21 -0.83 -14.51
CA GLU A 359 -4.10 -1.54 -13.23
C GLU A 359 -2.71 -2.13 -13.04
N GLN A 360 -2.18 -2.02 -11.81
CA GLN A 360 -0.90 -2.60 -11.49
C GLN A 360 -1.02 -4.12 -11.36
N ARG A 361 -0.32 -4.84 -12.23
CA ARG A 361 -0.19 -6.30 -12.13
C ARG A 361 0.91 -6.66 -11.14
N VAL A 362 0.57 -7.40 -10.10
CA VAL A 362 1.50 -7.84 -9.04
C VAL A 362 1.44 -9.37 -8.92
N GLU A 363 2.60 -10.02 -8.96
CA GLU A 363 2.72 -11.45 -8.67
C GLU A 363 2.99 -11.64 -7.17
N THR A 364 2.12 -12.33 -6.46
CA THR A 364 2.19 -12.59 -5.01
C THR A 364 2.17 -14.10 -4.73
N LEU A 365 2.35 -14.50 -3.47
CA LEU A 365 2.13 -15.90 -3.07
C LEU A 365 0.67 -16.35 -3.22
N TYR A 366 -0.28 -15.43 -3.18
CA TYR A 366 -1.71 -15.71 -3.40
C TYR A 366 -2.07 -15.88 -4.88
N GLY A 367 -1.26 -15.37 -5.78
CA GLY A 367 -1.53 -15.42 -7.21
C GLY A 367 -1.09 -14.14 -7.90
N GLU A 368 -1.66 -13.94 -9.07
CA GLU A 368 -1.56 -12.70 -9.81
C GLU A 368 -2.72 -11.79 -9.38
N GLU A 369 -2.40 -10.60 -8.96
CA GLU A 369 -3.34 -9.58 -8.50
C GLU A 369 -3.29 -8.37 -9.44
N PHE A 370 -4.46 -7.79 -9.71
CA PHE A 370 -4.60 -6.53 -10.39
C PHE A 370 -5.07 -5.47 -9.39
N ARG A 371 -4.27 -4.42 -9.22
CA ARG A 371 -4.53 -3.35 -8.25
C ARG A 371 -5.00 -2.09 -8.96
N PRO A 372 -6.27 -1.71 -8.80
CA PRO A 372 -6.82 -0.49 -9.40
C PRO A 372 -6.37 0.78 -8.67
N PHE A 373 -5.75 0.65 -7.50
CA PHE A 373 -5.26 1.77 -6.71
C PHE A 373 -3.77 1.66 -6.44
N MET A 374 -3.04 2.75 -6.68
CA MET A 374 -1.61 2.88 -6.43
C MET A 374 -1.31 4.21 -5.73
N LEU A 375 -0.47 4.20 -4.70
CA LEU A 375 0.08 5.41 -4.09
C LEU A 375 1.59 5.31 -4.03
N HIS A 376 2.29 6.26 -4.68
CA HIS A 376 3.74 6.34 -4.70
C HIS A 376 4.22 7.55 -3.89
N TYR A 377 5.07 7.30 -2.92
CA TYR A 377 5.65 8.30 -2.05
C TYR A 377 7.10 8.58 -2.47
N ASN A 378 7.43 9.82 -2.75
CA ASN A 378 8.74 10.29 -3.13
C ASN A 378 9.30 11.27 -2.09
N PHE A 379 10.52 10.99 -1.63
CA PHE A 379 11.24 11.83 -0.66
C PHE A 379 12.60 12.25 -1.24
N PRO A 380 12.62 13.27 -2.07
CA PRO A 380 13.86 13.73 -2.70
C PRO A 380 14.78 14.42 -1.67
N PRO A 381 16.10 14.37 -1.86
CA PRO A 381 17.07 14.91 -0.92
C PRO A 381 16.89 16.39 -0.61
N TYR A 382 16.45 17.20 -1.59
CA TYR A 382 16.20 18.62 -1.38
C TYR A 382 15.14 18.94 -0.33
N SER A 383 14.22 17.98 -0.04
CA SER A 383 13.17 18.15 0.97
C SER A 383 13.72 18.34 2.39
N VAL A 384 14.95 17.97 2.62
CA VAL A 384 15.69 18.18 3.88
C VAL A 384 16.98 18.96 3.70
N GLY A 385 17.19 19.60 2.52
CA GLY A 385 18.35 20.40 2.22
C GLY A 385 19.63 19.59 1.97
N GLU A 386 19.52 18.32 1.59
CA GLU A 386 20.65 17.43 1.34
C GLU A 386 20.97 17.28 -0.14
N VAL A 387 22.25 16.98 -0.43
CA VAL A 387 22.73 16.57 -1.75
C VAL A 387 23.04 15.07 -1.69
N LYS A 388 22.24 14.25 -2.39
CA LYS A 388 22.45 12.80 -2.49
C LYS A 388 22.19 12.32 -3.92
N ARG A 389 22.80 11.19 -4.29
CA ARG A 389 22.47 10.51 -5.54
C ARG A 389 21.02 10.08 -5.53
N ILE A 390 20.27 10.43 -6.58
CA ILE A 390 18.91 9.95 -6.77
C ILE A 390 18.98 8.48 -7.17
N SER A 391 18.40 7.62 -6.35
CA SER A 391 18.22 6.19 -6.57
C SER A 391 16.72 5.86 -6.53
N GLY A 392 16.34 4.61 -6.75
CA GLY A 392 14.94 4.21 -6.55
C GLY A 392 14.51 4.38 -5.07
N PRO A 393 13.21 4.16 -4.77
CA PRO A 393 12.65 4.38 -3.44
C PRO A 393 13.40 3.57 -2.39
N SER A 394 13.66 4.19 -1.25
CA SER A 394 14.26 3.54 -0.08
C SER A 394 13.20 2.68 0.65
N ARG A 395 13.65 1.79 1.54
CA ARG A 395 12.75 1.04 2.44
C ARG A 395 11.85 1.97 3.27
N ARG A 396 12.34 3.16 3.62
CA ARG A 396 11.57 4.17 4.35
C ARG A 396 10.47 4.76 3.46
N ASP A 397 10.77 5.06 2.20
CA ASP A 397 9.80 5.60 1.26
C ASP A 397 8.67 4.61 1.01
N ILE A 398 9.00 3.33 0.80
CA ILE A 398 8.01 2.23 0.67
C ILE A 398 7.16 2.12 1.94
N GLY A 399 7.76 2.20 3.12
CA GLY A 399 7.03 2.16 4.39
C GLY A 399 6.05 3.32 4.59
N HIS A 400 6.47 4.54 4.23
CA HIS A 400 5.60 5.73 4.27
C HIS A 400 4.48 5.65 3.23
N GLY A 401 4.79 5.20 2.02
CA GLY A 401 3.81 4.92 0.97
C GLY A 401 2.78 3.89 1.43
N GLY A 402 3.21 2.75 1.96
CA GLY A 402 2.33 1.68 2.43
C GLY A 402 1.37 2.12 3.55
N LEU A 403 1.82 2.95 4.51
CA LEU A 403 0.94 3.52 5.52
C LEU A 403 -0.11 4.46 4.88
N SER A 404 0.30 5.32 3.94
CA SER A 404 -0.60 6.24 3.25
C SER A 404 -1.59 5.49 2.34
N THR A 405 -1.16 4.42 1.68
CA THR A 405 -2.02 3.53 0.88
C THR A 405 -3.13 2.95 1.75
N ARG A 406 -2.79 2.33 2.88
CA ARG A 406 -3.78 1.77 3.82
C ARG A 406 -4.77 2.82 4.33
N ALA A 407 -4.30 4.04 4.57
CA ALA A 407 -5.16 5.13 5.04
C ALA A 407 -6.18 5.59 3.98
N ILE A 408 -5.75 5.72 2.74
CA ILE A 408 -6.56 6.24 1.62
C ILE A 408 -7.48 5.16 1.06
N GLU A 409 -7.01 3.91 0.92
CA GLU A 409 -7.78 2.81 0.35
C GLU A 409 -9.16 2.63 0.99
N LYS A 410 -9.28 2.89 2.30
CA LYS A 410 -10.54 2.72 3.06
C LYS A 410 -11.60 3.76 2.73
N ILE A 411 -11.22 4.87 2.13
CA ILE A 411 -12.15 5.95 1.75
C ILE A 411 -12.46 5.97 0.24
N LEU A 412 -11.81 5.14 -0.55
CA LEU A 412 -12.07 5.08 -1.99
C LEU A 412 -13.49 4.56 -2.27
N PRO A 413 -14.12 5.02 -3.36
CA PRO A 413 -15.37 4.47 -3.84
C PRO A 413 -15.20 3.03 -4.28
N ASP A 414 -16.30 2.28 -4.27
CA ASP A 414 -16.33 0.92 -4.80
C ASP A 414 -16.22 0.96 -6.34
N LYS A 415 -15.63 -0.09 -6.95
CA LYS A 415 -15.34 -0.16 -8.40
C LYS A 415 -16.61 -0.02 -9.26
N GLU A 416 -17.75 -0.51 -8.76
CA GLU A 416 -19.05 -0.38 -9.43
C GLU A 416 -19.55 1.07 -9.52
N THR A 417 -19.13 1.92 -8.58
CA THR A 417 -19.52 3.33 -8.52
C THR A 417 -18.54 4.23 -9.28
N PHE A 418 -17.25 3.86 -9.26
CA PHE A 418 -16.18 4.66 -9.85
C PHE A 418 -15.13 3.75 -10.49
N ASP A 419 -15.33 3.42 -11.76
CA ASP A 419 -14.57 2.40 -12.50
C ASP A 419 -13.30 2.97 -13.14
N TYR A 420 -12.44 3.56 -12.31
CA TYR A 420 -11.14 4.10 -12.73
C TYR A 420 -10.00 3.42 -11.99
N THR A 421 -8.90 3.23 -12.69
CA THR A 421 -7.61 3.02 -12.03
C THR A 421 -7.12 4.34 -11.46
N ILE A 422 -6.83 4.36 -10.16
CA ILE A 422 -6.44 5.55 -9.41
C ILE A 422 -4.94 5.48 -9.10
N ARG A 423 -4.16 6.42 -9.60
CA ARG A 423 -2.77 6.58 -9.20
C ARG A 423 -2.57 7.90 -8.48
N LEU A 424 -2.12 7.83 -7.23
CA LEU A 424 -1.65 8.96 -6.44
C LEU A 424 -0.13 9.00 -6.40
N VAL A 425 0.44 10.18 -6.55
CA VAL A 425 1.86 10.45 -6.32
C VAL A 425 1.99 11.53 -5.27
N SER A 426 2.78 11.28 -4.26
CA SER A 426 3.13 12.22 -3.20
C SER A 426 4.56 12.68 -3.36
N GLU A 427 4.76 13.94 -3.67
CA GLU A 427 6.07 14.59 -3.72
C GLU A 427 6.29 15.39 -2.44
N VAL A 428 7.23 14.95 -1.62
CA VAL A 428 7.62 15.69 -0.41
C VAL A 428 8.57 16.82 -0.81
N LEU A 429 8.10 18.05 -0.69
CA LEU A 429 8.86 19.25 -1.09
C LEU A 429 9.71 19.79 0.05
N GLU A 430 9.21 19.67 1.29
CA GLU A 430 9.89 20.07 2.51
C GLU A 430 9.50 19.16 3.68
N SER A 431 10.43 18.86 4.61
CA SER A 431 10.17 17.95 5.71
C SER A 431 10.85 18.36 7.03
N ASN A 432 10.02 18.61 8.04
CA ASN A 432 10.39 18.72 9.45
C ASN A 432 9.41 17.94 10.34
N GLY A 433 9.43 16.60 10.21
CA GLY A 433 8.58 15.68 10.96
C GLY A 433 7.30 15.28 10.20
N SER A 434 7.08 13.96 10.16
CA SER A 434 5.89 13.28 9.65
C SER A 434 5.38 13.72 8.27
N SER A 435 6.23 13.63 7.26
CA SER A 435 5.84 13.83 5.86
C SER A 435 4.80 12.81 5.38
N SER A 436 4.79 11.57 5.92
CA SER A 436 3.76 10.57 5.59
C SER A 436 2.34 11.01 5.97
N MET A 437 2.18 11.73 7.08
CA MET A 437 0.88 12.28 7.47
C MET A 437 0.48 13.48 6.59
N GLY A 438 1.44 14.28 6.17
CA GLY A 438 1.23 15.28 5.12
C GLY A 438 0.79 14.66 3.79
N THR A 439 1.37 13.50 3.43
CA THR A 439 0.98 12.73 2.24
C THR A 439 -0.49 12.30 2.28
N VAL A 440 -0.96 11.77 3.41
CA VAL A 440 -2.38 11.39 3.55
C VAL A 440 -3.30 12.60 3.32
N CYS A 441 -2.97 13.75 3.90
CA CYS A 441 -3.74 14.98 3.73
C CYS A 441 -3.72 15.49 2.27
N ALA A 442 -2.53 15.62 1.66
CA ALA A 442 -2.37 16.10 0.29
C ALA A 442 -3.08 15.18 -0.72
N CYS A 443 -2.89 13.85 -0.59
CA CYS A 443 -3.50 12.86 -1.47
C CYS A 443 -5.04 12.82 -1.32
N CYS A 444 -5.57 12.95 -0.10
CA CYS A 444 -7.01 13.06 0.11
C CYS A 444 -7.60 14.28 -0.62
N MET A 445 -6.97 15.45 -0.48
CA MET A 445 -7.42 16.66 -1.18
C MET A 445 -7.25 16.55 -2.71
N ALA A 446 -6.19 15.88 -3.19
CA ALA A 446 -6.00 15.66 -4.63
C ALA A 446 -7.10 14.76 -5.22
N LEU A 447 -7.57 13.74 -4.49
CA LEU A 447 -8.73 12.93 -4.87
C LEU A 447 -10.00 13.79 -4.97
N MET A 448 -10.24 14.64 -3.98
CA MET A 448 -11.38 15.55 -3.96
C MET A 448 -11.32 16.57 -5.11
N ASP A 449 -10.14 17.13 -5.38
CA ASP A 449 -9.90 18.07 -6.49
C ASP A 449 -10.14 17.41 -7.86
N GLY A 450 -9.81 16.13 -7.98
CA GLY A 450 -10.04 15.35 -9.21
C GLY A 450 -11.44 14.80 -9.37
N GLY A 451 -12.36 15.07 -8.44
CA GLY A 451 -13.76 14.63 -8.55
C GLY A 451 -13.97 13.16 -8.18
N VAL A 452 -13.03 12.51 -7.49
CA VAL A 452 -13.22 11.14 -7.00
C VAL A 452 -14.23 11.17 -5.84
N PRO A 453 -15.34 10.41 -5.92
CA PRO A 453 -16.39 10.42 -4.89
C PRO A 453 -15.97 9.58 -3.66
N ILE A 454 -14.99 10.08 -2.90
CA ILE A 454 -14.51 9.42 -1.69
C ILE A 454 -15.64 9.30 -0.64
N LYS A 455 -15.62 8.21 0.15
CA LYS A 455 -16.60 7.93 1.21
C LYS A 455 -16.60 9.01 2.31
N ALA A 456 -15.41 9.49 2.68
CA ALA A 456 -15.22 10.58 3.64
C ALA A 456 -13.80 11.15 3.51
N PRO A 457 -13.56 12.42 3.84
CA PRO A 457 -12.21 12.98 3.91
C PRO A 457 -11.41 12.34 5.05
N VAL A 458 -10.10 12.14 4.81
CA VAL A 458 -9.16 11.57 5.77
C VAL A 458 -7.99 12.51 6.01
N ALA A 459 -7.58 12.65 7.27
CA ALA A 459 -6.34 13.33 7.65
C ALA A 459 -5.46 12.42 8.49
N GLY A 460 -4.19 12.79 8.58
CA GLY A 460 -3.20 12.09 9.39
C GLY A 460 -2.48 13.02 10.37
N ILE A 461 -2.15 12.48 11.54
CA ILE A 461 -1.39 13.17 12.58
C ILE A 461 -0.30 12.26 13.14
N ALA A 462 0.87 12.84 13.47
CA ALA A 462 1.92 12.17 14.20
C ALA A 462 1.98 12.65 15.64
N MET A 463 1.90 11.70 16.55
CA MET A 463 1.97 11.91 17.99
C MET A 463 3.34 11.41 18.49
N GLY A 464 3.85 12.05 19.52
CA GLY A 464 5.01 11.60 20.27
C GLY A 464 4.70 11.42 21.73
N LEU A 465 5.58 10.73 22.43
CA LEU A 465 5.51 10.58 23.88
C LEU A 465 6.90 10.71 24.47
N VAL A 466 7.01 11.44 25.55
CA VAL A 466 8.22 11.51 26.38
C VAL A 466 7.83 11.13 27.80
N LYS A 467 8.53 10.13 28.34
CA LYS A 467 8.24 9.57 29.67
C LYS A 467 9.54 9.47 30.49
N ASP A 468 9.44 9.80 31.77
CA ASP A 468 10.38 9.41 32.81
C ASP A 468 9.64 8.66 33.93
N ASP A 469 10.32 8.38 35.05
CA ASP A 469 9.74 7.64 36.16
C ASP A 469 8.54 8.34 36.81
N ASN A 470 8.47 9.67 36.71
CA ASN A 470 7.47 10.50 37.39
C ASN A 470 6.44 11.11 36.49
N ARG A 471 6.70 11.19 35.18
CA ARG A 471 5.89 12.01 34.28
C ARG A 471 5.81 11.41 32.87
N VAL A 472 4.63 11.57 32.26
CA VAL A 472 4.34 11.25 30.87
C VAL A 472 3.81 12.49 30.18
N VAL A 473 4.37 12.84 29.04
CA VAL A 473 3.91 13.95 28.18
C VAL A 473 3.63 13.43 26.80
N ILE A 474 2.41 13.67 26.31
CA ILE A 474 1.97 13.34 24.95
C ILE A 474 2.05 14.61 24.10
N LEU A 475 2.68 14.51 22.93
CA LEU A 475 2.88 15.60 22.01
C LEU A 475 2.09 15.37 20.71
N SER A 476 1.32 16.39 20.30
CA SER A 476 0.67 16.41 18.97
C SER A 476 1.59 17.02 17.93
N ASP A 477 1.54 16.50 16.71
CA ASP A 477 2.26 17.03 15.56
C ASP A 477 3.75 17.27 15.85
N ILE A 478 4.46 16.15 16.12
CA ILE A 478 5.89 16.18 16.50
C ILE A 478 6.80 16.66 15.36
N LEU A 479 7.83 17.39 15.74
CA LEU A 479 8.97 17.72 14.88
C LEU A 479 9.92 16.54 14.76
N GLY A 480 10.80 16.54 13.75
CA GLY A 480 11.83 15.51 13.58
C GLY A 480 12.75 15.37 14.80
N ASP A 481 13.19 16.48 15.39
CA ASP A 481 14.04 16.48 16.59
C ASP A 481 13.29 15.97 17.84
N GLU A 482 11.99 16.18 17.93
CA GLU A 482 11.14 15.63 19.00
C GLU A 482 10.92 14.12 18.85
N ASP A 483 10.80 13.59 17.62
CA ASP A 483 10.74 12.15 17.35
C ASP A 483 12.03 11.43 17.80
N HIS A 484 13.19 12.02 17.52
CA HIS A 484 14.49 11.49 17.97
C HIS A 484 14.61 11.45 19.49
N ALA A 485 14.09 12.45 20.19
CA ALA A 485 14.12 12.53 21.64
C ALA A 485 13.03 11.69 22.32
N GLY A 486 11.96 11.35 21.62
CA GLY A 486 10.76 10.69 22.11
C GLY A 486 10.92 9.19 22.35
N ASP A 487 10.00 8.65 23.15
CA ASP A 487 9.89 7.25 23.56
C ASP A 487 8.82 6.48 22.76
N MET A 488 7.98 7.19 22.00
CA MET A 488 6.98 6.64 21.09
C MET A 488 6.83 7.54 19.87
N ASP A 489 6.74 6.96 18.69
CA ASP A 489 6.25 7.55 17.44
C ASP A 489 4.91 6.88 17.08
N PHE A 490 3.85 7.66 17.04
CA PHE A 490 2.50 7.16 16.82
C PHE A 490 1.78 7.96 15.75
N LYS A 491 1.55 7.34 14.61
CA LYS A 491 0.85 7.92 13.46
C LYS A 491 -0.56 7.39 13.39
N VAL A 492 -1.53 8.28 13.33
CA VAL A 492 -2.97 7.95 13.26
C VAL A 492 -3.60 8.68 12.09
N THR A 493 -4.30 7.94 11.24
CA THR A 493 -5.09 8.48 10.14
C THR A 493 -6.56 8.14 10.31
N GLY A 494 -7.44 8.98 9.84
CA GLY A 494 -8.86 8.69 9.91
C GLY A 494 -9.74 9.86 9.50
N THR A 495 -11.03 9.58 9.49
CA THR A 495 -12.11 10.52 9.21
C THR A 495 -12.57 11.21 10.49
N THR A 496 -13.68 11.93 10.47
CA THR A 496 -14.34 12.44 11.67
C THR A 496 -14.92 11.34 12.55
N GLU A 497 -15.26 10.18 11.97
CA GLU A 497 -15.97 9.08 12.65
C GLU A 497 -15.03 8.03 13.24
N GLY A 498 -13.90 7.74 12.58
CA GLY A 498 -13.00 6.69 13.05
C GLY A 498 -11.67 6.66 12.31
N ILE A 499 -10.85 5.70 12.70
CA ILE A 499 -9.48 5.48 12.23
C ILE A 499 -9.51 4.62 10.95
N THR A 500 -8.65 4.95 9.98
CA THR A 500 -8.45 4.19 8.75
C THR A 500 -7.14 3.43 8.75
N ALA A 501 -6.07 4.00 9.31
CA ALA A 501 -4.80 3.30 9.51
C ALA A 501 -4.04 3.89 10.71
N LEU A 502 -3.15 3.07 11.25
CA LEU A 502 -2.26 3.48 12.33
C LEU A 502 -0.91 2.77 12.23
N GLN A 503 0.11 3.45 12.76
CA GLN A 503 1.45 2.90 12.91
C GLN A 503 2.07 3.43 14.21
N MET A 504 2.52 2.54 15.06
CA MET A 504 3.09 2.90 16.35
C MET A 504 4.39 2.13 16.60
N ASP A 505 5.39 2.85 17.03
CA ASP A 505 6.69 2.35 17.49
C ASP A 505 6.94 2.81 18.92
N ILE A 506 7.21 1.88 19.81
CA ILE A 506 7.46 2.13 21.23
C ILE A 506 8.91 1.76 21.53
N LYS A 507 9.63 2.71 22.12
CA LYS A 507 11.06 2.58 22.44
C LYS A 507 11.30 2.29 23.95
N ILE A 508 10.22 2.14 24.73
CA ILE A 508 10.23 1.87 26.19
C ILE A 508 9.45 0.61 26.51
N HIS A 509 9.70 0.02 27.68
CA HIS A 509 9.20 -1.31 28.03
C HIS A 509 7.74 -1.37 28.44
N GLU A 510 7.14 -0.25 28.87
CA GLU A 510 5.77 -0.23 29.40
C GLU A 510 5.01 1.04 28.98
N LEU A 511 3.92 0.84 28.26
CA LEU A 511 2.87 1.84 28.10
C LEU A 511 1.56 1.29 28.65
N SER A 512 0.99 2.00 29.63
CA SER A 512 -0.30 1.60 30.20
C SER A 512 -1.44 1.87 29.22
N ARG A 513 -2.57 1.20 29.46
CA ARG A 513 -3.80 1.40 28.69
C ARG A 513 -4.28 2.84 28.72
N GLU A 514 -4.17 3.49 29.89
CA GLU A 514 -4.59 4.87 30.12
C GLU A 514 -3.76 5.85 29.30
N ILE A 515 -2.44 5.64 29.22
CA ILE A 515 -1.55 6.48 28.39
C ILE A 515 -1.93 6.33 26.90
N MET A 516 -2.15 5.10 26.46
CA MET A 516 -2.56 4.83 25.08
C MET A 516 -3.92 5.43 24.73
N GLN A 517 -4.88 5.34 25.65
CA GLN A 517 -6.19 6.00 25.50
C GLN A 517 -6.01 7.52 25.37
N GLY A 518 -5.23 8.13 26.25
CA GLY A 518 -4.95 9.57 26.20
C GLY A 518 -4.28 9.99 24.89
N ALA A 519 -3.34 9.17 24.36
CA ALA A 519 -2.69 9.43 23.08
C ALA A 519 -3.66 9.35 21.90
N LEU A 520 -4.56 8.37 21.88
CA LEU A 520 -5.60 8.23 20.86
C LEU A 520 -6.62 9.38 20.91
N GLU A 521 -7.06 9.78 22.10
CA GLU A 521 -7.99 10.90 22.27
C GLU A 521 -7.37 12.23 21.82
N GLN A 522 -6.10 12.47 22.15
CA GLN A 522 -5.38 13.66 21.71
C GLN A 522 -5.13 13.62 20.19
N ALA A 523 -4.80 12.46 19.63
CA ALA A 523 -4.66 12.24 18.18
C ALA A 523 -5.99 12.53 17.45
N ARG A 524 -7.12 12.09 18.01
CA ARG A 524 -8.46 12.38 17.45
C ARG A 524 -8.74 13.88 17.37
N LYS A 525 -8.47 14.62 18.45
CA LYS A 525 -8.64 16.08 18.45
C LYS A 525 -7.78 16.76 17.38
N GLY A 526 -6.52 16.38 17.30
CA GLY A 526 -5.58 16.92 16.31
C GLY A 526 -5.98 16.55 14.88
N ARG A 527 -6.39 15.31 14.63
CA ARG A 527 -6.86 14.84 13.31
C ARG A 527 -8.09 15.63 12.84
N ILE A 528 -9.08 15.85 13.72
CA ILE A 528 -10.27 16.64 13.39
C ILE A 528 -9.91 18.10 13.11
N PHE A 529 -8.97 18.68 13.86
CA PHE A 529 -8.47 20.03 13.58
C PHE A 529 -7.85 20.12 12.18
N ILE A 530 -6.99 19.16 11.80
CA ILE A 530 -6.36 19.10 10.47
C ILE A 530 -7.43 18.94 9.38
N LEU A 531 -8.40 18.02 9.56
CA LEU A 531 -9.51 17.83 8.63
C LEU A 531 -10.27 19.13 8.38
N ASN A 532 -10.59 19.88 9.43
CA ASN A 532 -11.29 21.15 9.28
C ASN A 532 -10.48 22.16 8.46
N LYS A 533 -9.15 22.19 8.62
CA LYS A 533 -8.26 23.02 7.80
C LYS A 533 -8.23 22.60 6.33
N MET A 534 -8.24 21.32 6.04
CA MET A 534 -8.35 20.80 4.67
C MET A 534 -9.70 21.18 4.05
N LEU A 535 -10.79 21.07 4.80
CA LEU A 535 -12.15 21.40 4.36
C LEU A 535 -12.39 22.92 4.16
N GLU A 536 -11.53 23.79 4.70
CA GLU A 536 -11.53 25.22 4.34
C GLU A 536 -11.12 25.43 2.87
N ALA A 537 -10.22 24.59 2.33
CA ALA A 537 -9.76 24.67 0.95
C ALA A 537 -10.68 23.92 -0.04
N ILE A 538 -11.16 22.73 0.33
CA ILE A 538 -12.09 21.94 -0.47
C ILE A 538 -13.05 21.18 0.44
N LYS A 539 -14.35 21.56 0.40
CA LYS A 539 -15.38 21.04 1.31
C LYS A 539 -15.89 19.65 0.94
N GLU A 540 -16.01 19.40 -0.36
CA GLU A 540 -16.53 18.16 -0.94
C GLU A 540 -15.81 17.88 -2.27
N PRO A 541 -15.77 16.62 -2.73
CA PRO A 541 -15.22 16.31 -4.04
C PRO A 541 -15.88 17.15 -5.14
N ARG A 542 -15.11 17.55 -6.16
CA ARG A 542 -15.67 18.22 -7.34
C ARG A 542 -16.71 17.31 -8.00
N LYS A 543 -17.75 17.92 -8.56
CA LYS A 543 -18.83 17.18 -9.22
C LYS A 543 -18.41 16.58 -10.56
N GLU A 544 -17.48 17.22 -11.23
CA GLU A 544 -16.97 16.83 -12.54
C GLU A 544 -15.52 16.35 -12.40
N ILE A 545 -15.20 15.29 -13.10
CA ILE A 545 -13.83 14.80 -13.28
C ILE A 545 -13.06 15.77 -14.15
N SER A 546 -11.73 15.82 -13.98
CA SER A 546 -10.86 16.62 -14.86
C SER A 546 -11.15 16.36 -16.36
N PRO A 547 -11.23 17.40 -17.18
CA PRO A 547 -11.44 17.22 -18.63
C PRO A 547 -10.27 16.50 -19.33
N TYR A 548 -9.15 16.33 -18.65
CA TYR A 548 -7.99 15.58 -19.13
C TYR A 548 -8.01 14.10 -18.72
N ALA A 549 -8.93 13.71 -17.84
CA ALA A 549 -9.12 12.30 -17.48
C ALA A 549 -9.87 11.56 -18.61
N PRO A 550 -9.60 10.25 -18.82
CA PRO A 550 -10.34 9.49 -19.79
C PRO A 550 -11.84 9.41 -19.41
N THR A 551 -12.71 9.58 -20.38
CA THR A 551 -14.14 9.32 -20.20
C THR A 551 -14.41 7.84 -20.44
N ILE A 552 -15.08 7.16 -19.52
CA ILE A 552 -15.44 5.74 -19.64
C ILE A 552 -16.90 5.64 -20.07
N SER A 553 -17.13 5.11 -21.29
CA SER A 553 -18.45 4.78 -21.81
C SER A 553 -18.70 3.28 -21.69
N THR A 554 -19.86 2.91 -21.20
CA THR A 554 -20.23 1.50 -21.01
C THR A 554 -21.40 1.14 -21.90
N ILE A 555 -21.26 0.03 -22.66
CA ILE A 555 -22.34 -0.53 -23.46
C ILE A 555 -22.50 -2.03 -23.16
N LYS A 556 -23.71 -2.53 -23.29
CA LYS A 556 -24.02 -3.95 -23.14
C LYS A 556 -24.25 -4.57 -24.50
N ILE A 557 -23.52 -5.65 -24.80
CA ILE A 557 -23.70 -6.44 -26.03
C ILE A 557 -24.17 -7.86 -25.67
N ASN A 558 -24.68 -8.57 -26.67
CA ASN A 558 -24.99 -9.99 -26.51
C ASN A 558 -23.66 -10.77 -26.29
N PRO A 559 -23.54 -11.60 -25.24
CA PRO A 559 -22.32 -12.41 -24.98
C PRO A 559 -21.89 -13.26 -26.17
N ASP A 560 -22.81 -13.75 -26.98
CA ASP A 560 -22.49 -14.54 -28.19
C ASP A 560 -21.73 -13.74 -29.23
N LYS A 561 -21.83 -12.38 -29.21
CA LYS A 561 -21.17 -11.44 -30.10
C LYS A 561 -19.76 -11.01 -29.64
N ILE A 562 -19.32 -11.39 -28.43
CA ILE A 562 -18.00 -11.03 -27.90
C ILE A 562 -16.89 -11.44 -28.86
N ARG A 563 -17.00 -12.63 -29.46
CA ARG A 563 -15.99 -13.16 -30.40
C ARG A 563 -15.89 -12.33 -31.68
N GLU A 564 -16.97 -11.71 -32.12
CA GLU A 564 -16.98 -10.83 -33.31
C GLU A 564 -16.25 -9.52 -33.03
N VAL A 565 -16.44 -8.95 -31.84
CA VAL A 565 -15.75 -7.72 -31.42
C VAL A 565 -14.26 -7.98 -31.18
N ILE A 566 -13.91 -9.09 -30.52
CA ILE A 566 -12.51 -9.44 -30.28
C ILE A 566 -11.79 -9.80 -31.59
N GLY A 567 -12.44 -10.60 -32.44
CA GLY A 567 -11.89 -11.12 -33.68
C GLY A 567 -10.75 -12.15 -33.49
N PRO A 568 -10.30 -12.80 -34.58
CA PRO A 568 -9.23 -13.79 -34.53
C PRO A 568 -7.95 -13.23 -33.89
N GLY A 569 -7.53 -13.81 -32.75
CA GLY A 569 -6.35 -13.37 -32.00
C GLY A 569 -6.41 -11.91 -31.52
N GLY A 570 -7.60 -11.33 -31.35
CA GLY A 570 -7.80 -9.95 -30.91
C GLY A 570 -7.56 -8.88 -32.00
N LYS A 571 -7.59 -9.26 -33.27
CA LYS A 571 -7.25 -8.34 -34.39
C LYS A 571 -8.28 -7.22 -34.55
N ILE A 572 -9.58 -7.51 -34.39
CA ILE A 572 -10.65 -6.53 -34.60
C ILE A 572 -10.64 -5.50 -33.47
N ILE A 573 -10.64 -5.95 -32.22
CA ILE A 573 -10.62 -5.04 -31.06
C ILE A 573 -9.39 -4.13 -31.08
N ARG A 574 -8.19 -4.67 -31.38
CA ARG A 574 -6.98 -3.85 -31.53
C ARG A 574 -7.07 -2.89 -32.72
N GLY A 575 -7.76 -3.26 -33.79
CA GLY A 575 -8.03 -2.37 -34.92
C GLY A 575 -8.88 -1.17 -34.52
N ILE A 576 -9.99 -1.42 -33.80
CA ILE A 576 -10.86 -0.36 -33.28
C ILE A 576 -10.07 0.56 -32.32
N GLN A 577 -9.37 -0.01 -31.33
CA GLN A 577 -8.55 0.75 -30.38
C GLN A 577 -7.51 1.65 -31.08
N SER A 578 -6.85 1.12 -32.13
CA SER A 578 -5.83 1.87 -32.87
C SER A 578 -6.45 2.98 -33.74
N GLU A 579 -7.60 2.75 -34.34
CA GLU A 579 -8.30 3.72 -35.23
C GLU A 579 -8.92 4.86 -34.41
N THR A 580 -9.47 4.54 -33.24
CA THR A 580 -10.20 5.49 -32.39
C THR A 580 -9.38 6.02 -31.22
N HIS A 581 -8.12 5.60 -31.05
CA HIS A 581 -7.23 5.94 -29.92
C HIS A 581 -7.89 5.69 -28.55
N THR A 582 -8.70 4.62 -28.43
CA THR A 582 -9.42 4.26 -27.22
C THR A 582 -8.88 2.97 -26.60
N SER A 583 -9.18 2.76 -25.33
CA SER A 583 -9.00 1.48 -24.64
C SER A 583 -10.35 0.78 -24.53
N ILE A 584 -10.44 -0.50 -24.92
CA ILE A 584 -11.69 -1.27 -24.91
C ILE A 584 -11.47 -2.55 -24.09
N GLU A 585 -12.34 -2.77 -23.13
CA GLU A 585 -12.40 -3.96 -22.30
C GLU A 585 -13.77 -4.62 -22.45
N ILE A 586 -13.81 -5.95 -22.48
CA ILE A 586 -15.05 -6.72 -22.60
C ILE A 586 -15.00 -7.85 -21.57
N ASP A 587 -16.02 -7.93 -20.74
CA ASP A 587 -16.18 -9.04 -19.81
C ASP A 587 -17.05 -10.18 -20.40
N ASP A 588 -17.04 -11.34 -19.75
CA ASP A 588 -17.79 -12.51 -20.18
C ASP A 588 -19.32 -12.31 -20.16
N SER A 589 -19.80 -11.28 -19.44
CA SER A 589 -21.23 -10.91 -19.42
C SER A 589 -21.65 -10.11 -20.64
N GLY A 590 -20.70 -9.68 -21.49
CA GLY A 590 -20.92 -8.79 -22.62
C GLY A 590 -20.96 -7.31 -22.24
N LEU A 591 -20.47 -6.92 -21.09
CA LEU A 591 -20.26 -5.51 -20.74
C LEU A 591 -18.98 -5.02 -21.41
N VAL A 592 -19.11 -4.01 -22.27
CA VAL A 592 -18.00 -3.37 -22.99
C VAL A 592 -17.74 -2.01 -22.39
N LYS A 593 -16.53 -1.78 -21.90
CA LYS A 593 -16.03 -0.51 -21.35
C LYS A 593 -15.08 0.11 -22.36
N ILE A 594 -15.34 1.36 -22.71
CA ILE A 594 -14.56 2.13 -23.69
C ILE A 594 -14.04 3.38 -23.00
N ALA A 595 -12.73 3.46 -22.78
CA ALA A 595 -12.07 4.63 -22.22
C ALA A 595 -11.45 5.46 -23.34
N ALA A 596 -11.78 6.75 -23.38
CA ALA A 596 -11.36 7.71 -24.42
C ALA A 596 -10.97 9.05 -23.81
N TYR A 597 -9.96 9.72 -24.38
CA TYR A 597 -9.53 11.05 -23.95
C TYR A 597 -10.32 12.19 -24.64
N SER A 598 -11.11 11.87 -25.67
CA SER A 598 -12.06 12.80 -26.27
C SER A 598 -13.41 12.12 -26.48
N LYS A 599 -14.49 12.93 -26.49
CA LYS A 599 -15.84 12.43 -26.71
C LYS A 599 -15.99 11.84 -28.11
N GLU A 600 -15.38 12.49 -29.10
CA GLU A 600 -15.44 12.08 -30.50
C GLU A 600 -14.82 10.69 -30.70
N GLU A 601 -13.68 10.42 -30.09
CA GLU A 601 -13.02 9.12 -30.14
C GLU A 601 -13.86 8.04 -29.44
N GLY A 602 -14.42 8.37 -28.26
CA GLY A 602 -15.31 7.47 -27.53
C GLY A 602 -16.58 7.11 -28.33
N ASP A 603 -17.26 8.10 -28.86
CA ASP A 603 -18.48 7.92 -29.68
C ASP A 603 -18.18 7.10 -30.95
N ALA A 604 -17.02 7.31 -31.57
CA ALA A 604 -16.59 6.54 -32.75
C ALA A 604 -16.38 5.06 -32.40
N ALA A 605 -15.68 4.77 -31.27
CA ALA A 605 -15.47 3.41 -30.82
C ALA A 605 -16.78 2.71 -30.40
N VAL A 606 -17.65 3.41 -29.68
CA VAL A 606 -19.00 2.90 -29.34
C VAL A 606 -19.76 2.52 -30.61
N LYS A 607 -19.75 3.38 -31.60
CA LYS A 607 -20.42 3.12 -32.89
C LYS A 607 -19.84 1.91 -33.60
N MET A 608 -18.53 1.78 -33.67
CA MET A 608 -17.88 0.63 -34.32
C MET A 608 -18.24 -0.69 -33.62
N VAL A 609 -18.26 -0.71 -32.29
CA VAL A 609 -18.67 -1.91 -31.52
C VAL A 609 -20.15 -2.22 -31.74
N GLN A 610 -21.02 -1.19 -31.75
CA GLN A 610 -22.46 -1.37 -32.01
C GLN A 610 -22.71 -1.89 -33.42
N ASP A 611 -22.01 -1.39 -34.42
CA ASP A 611 -22.15 -1.84 -35.83
C ASP A 611 -21.74 -3.31 -35.98
N LEU A 612 -20.73 -3.77 -35.27
CA LEU A 612 -20.29 -5.18 -35.24
C LEU A 612 -21.26 -6.11 -34.50
N THR A 613 -21.94 -5.58 -33.47
CA THR A 613 -22.82 -6.38 -32.59
C THR A 613 -24.31 -6.19 -32.93
N ARG A 614 -24.63 -5.39 -33.96
CA ARG A 614 -25.99 -5.13 -34.38
C ARG A 614 -26.71 -6.43 -34.70
N GLU A 615 -27.90 -6.59 -34.13
CA GLU A 615 -28.77 -7.74 -34.39
C GLU A 615 -29.79 -7.43 -35.49
N PRO A 616 -30.13 -8.41 -36.33
CA PRO A 616 -31.18 -8.23 -37.35
C PRO A 616 -32.53 -8.03 -36.68
N GLU A 617 -33.30 -7.07 -37.17
CA GLU A 617 -34.66 -6.80 -36.70
C GLU A 617 -35.70 -7.36 -37.67
N VAL A 618 -36.74 -8.05 -37.14
CA VAL A 618 -37.86 -8.57 -37.94
C VAL A 618 -38.61 -7.39 -38.55
N GLY A 619 -38.84 -7.48 -39.87
CA GLY A 619 -39.51 -6.42 -40.67
C GLY A 619 -38.57 -5.38 -41.24
N ALA A 620 -37.30 -5.30 -40.82
CA ALA A 620 -36.31 -4.37 -41.39
C ALA A 620 -35.77 -4.87 -42.72
N ILE A 621 -35.39 -3.91 -43.58
CA ILE A 621 -34.78 -4.15 -44.91
C ILE A 621 -33.27 -3.93 -44.78
N TYR A 622 -32.49 -4.89 -45.25
CA TYR A 622 -31.03 -4.84 -45.29
C TYR A 622 -30.52 -4.98 -46.71
N GLU A 623 -29.46 -4.31 -47.04
CA GLU A 623 -28.69 -4.54 -48.26
C GLU A 623 -27.57 -5.52 -47.92
N GLY A 624 -27.77 -6.81 -48.28
CA GLY A 624 -26.85 -7.89 -47.95
C GLY A 624 -26.08 -8.38 -49.19
N THR A 625 -25.12 -9.27 -48.95
CA THR A 625 -24.35 -9.92 -50.02
C THR A 625 -24.67 -11.42 -50.06
N VAL A 626 -24.89 -11.98 -51.24
CA VAL A 626 -25.10 -13.41 -51.43
C VAL A 626 -23.80 -14.17 -51.15
N VAL A 627 -23.76 -14.95 -50.07
CA VAL A 627 -22.56 -15.68 -49.65
C VAL A 627 -22.52 -17.13 -50.12
N LYS A 628 -23.72 -17.71 -50.39
CA LYS A 628 -23.84 -19.10 -50.87
C LYS A 628 -25.16 -19.32 -51.58
N ILE A 629 -25.11 -20.10 -52.68
CA ILE A 629 -26.30 -20.53 -53.42
C ILE A 629 -26.53 -22.03 -53.21
N THR A 630 -27.80 -22.40 -53.04
CA THR A 630 -28.26 -23.78 -52.93
C THR A 630 -29.47 -24.00 -53.88
N ASP A 631 -29.91 -25.25 -54.11
CA ASP A 631 -31.09 -25.55 -54.93
C ASP A 631 -32.37 -25.01 -54.35
N PHE A 632 -32.46 -24.76 -53.05
CA PHE A 632 -33.67 -24.28 -52.37
C PHE A 632 -33.64 -22.80 -51.99
N GLY A 633 -32.51 -22.09 -52.24
CA GLY A 633 -32.42 -20.66 -51.91
C GLY A 633 -31.00 -20.12 -51.89
N ALA A 634 -30.89 -18.82 -51.59
CA ALA A 634 -29.64 -18.10 -51.41
C ALA A 634 -29.41 -17.72 -49.92
N PHE A 635 -28.21 -17.94 -49.41
CA PHE A 635 -27.80 -17.39 -48.15
C PHE A 635 -27.23 -15.99 -48.38
N VAL A 636 -27.78 -15.02 -47.66
CA VAL A 636 -27.41 -13.61 -47.78
C VAL A 636 -26.93 -13.11 -46.44
N GLN A 637 -25.69 -12.63 -46.41
CA GLN A 637 -25.14 -11.97 -45.26
C GLN A 637 -25.70 -10.54 -45.18
N ILE A 638 -26.50 -10.26 -44.15
CA ILE A 638 -27.20 -8.98 -43.94
C ILE A 638 -26.49 -8.06 -42.98
N LEU A 639 -25.75 -8.64 -42.02
CA LEU A 639 -24.88 -7.97 -41.07
C LEU A 639 -23.62 -8.84 -40.80
N PRO A 640 -22.53 -8.30 -40.30
CA PRO A 640 -21.36 -9.09 -39.93
C PRO A 640 -21.75 -10.27 -39.02
N GLY A 641 -21.40 -11.51 -39.44
CA GLY A 641 -21.74 -12.73 -38.70
C GLY A 641 -23.22 -13.12 -38.70
N SER A 642 -24.09 -12.49 -39.50
CA SER A 642 -25.54 -12.78 -39.58
C SER A 642 -25.95 -13.10 -41.01
N ASP A 643 -26.05 -14.41 -41.29
CA ASP A 643 -26.52 -14.92 -42.59
C ASP A 643 -27.99 -15.34 -42.52
N GLY A 644 -28.80 -14.96 -43.47
CA GLY A 644 -30.17 -15.38 -43.55
C GLY A 644 -30.47 -16.11 -44.86
N LEU A 645 -31.47 -16.99 -44.86
CA LEU A 645 -31.91 -17.74 -46.02
C LEU A 645 -33.03 -16.99 -46.75
N VAL A 646 -32.80 -16.63 -48.00
CA VAL A 646 -33.84 -16.26 -48.97
C VAL A 646 -34.25 -17.54 -49.73
N HIS A 647 -35.38 -18.11 -49.37
CA HIS A 647 -35.91 -19.29 -50.08
C HIS A 647 -36.21 -18.96 -51.54
N ILE A 648 -36.08 -19.92 -52.44
CA ILE A 648 -36.28 -19.73 -53.89
C ILE A 648 -37.63 -19.03 -54.23
N SER A 649 -38.69 -19.31 -53.48
CA SER A 649 -40.01 -18.66 -53.61
C SER A 649 -40.05 -17.20 -53.13
N GLN A 650 -39.00 -16.73 -52.45
CA GLN A 650 -38.87 -15.38 -51.89
C GLN A 650 -37.84 -14.51 -52.64
N LEU A 651 -37.25 -15.02 -53.74
CA LEU A 651 -36.23 -14.31 -54.52
C LEU A 651 -36.81 -13.36 -55.59
N ALA A 652 -38.04 -13.61 -56.11
CA ALA A 652 -38.64 -12.73 -57.11
C ALA A 652 -40.17 -12.87 -57.10
N ASN A 653 -40.85 -11.91 -57.74
CA ASN A 653 -42.32 -11.91 -57.93
C ASN A 653 -42.81 -12.86 -59.03
N ARG A 654 -41.91 -13.65 -59.68
CA ARG A 654 -42.19 -14.66 -60.69
C ARG A 654 -41.67 -16.04 -60.24
N ARG A 655 -42.24 -17.06 -60.88
CA ARG A 655 -41.75 -18.44 -60.57
C ARG A 655 -40.34 -18.62 -61.18
N ILE A 656 -39.39 -19.03 -60.34
CA ILE A 656 -38.01 -19.29 -60.72
C ILE A 656 -37.76 -20.81 -60.65
N THR A 657 -36.97 -21.30 -61.61
CA THR A 657 -36.60 -22.74 -61.70
C THR A 657 -35.24 -23.03 -61.10
N LYS A 658 -34.32 -22.08 -61.11
CA LYS A 658 -33.01 -22.18 -60.47
C LYS A 658 -32.64 -20.87 -59.78
N VAL A 659 -32.04 -20.92 -58.60
CA VAL A 659 -31.61 -19.75 -57.85
C VAL A 659 -30.54 -18.95 -58.62
N SER A 660 -29.66 -19.64 -59.34
CA SER A 660 -28.60 -19.04 -60.17
C SER A 660 -29.11 -18.18 -61.38
N ASP A 661 -30.43 -18.30 -61.73
CA ASP A 661 -31.00 -17.47 -62.76
C ASP A 661 -31.33 -16.04 -62.30
N VAL A 662 -31.28 -15.79 -60.99
CA VAL A 662 -31.65 -14.52 -60.34
C VAL A 662 -30.48 -13.87 -59.66
N VAL A 663 -29.66 -14.66 -58.92
CA VAL A 663 -28.53 -14.14 -58.12
C VAL A 663 -27.31 -15.08 -58.22
N LYS A 664 -26.11 -14.49 -58.06
CA LYS A 664 -24.85 -15.18 -58.01
C LYS A 664 -24.16 -14.91 -56.65
N GLU A 665 -23.23 -15.77 -56.25
CA GLU A 665 -22.39 -15.53 -55.09
C GLU A 665 -21.59 -14.22 -55.30
N GLY A 666 -21.61 -13.34 -54.29
CA GLY A 666 -21.02 -12.01 -54.33
C GLY A 666 -21.99 -10.88 -54.78
N ASP A 667 -23.19 -11.21 -55.28
CA ASP A 667 -24.14 -10.17 -55.69
C ASP A 667 -24.74 -9.44 -54.47
N PRO A 668 -24.92 -8.10 -54.51
CA PRO A 668 -25.69 -7.34 -53.56
C PRO A 668 -27.17 -7.65 -53.70
N LEU A 669 -27.87 -7.90 -52.61
CA LEU A 669 -29.30 -8.21 -52.63
C LEU A 669 -30.02 -7.51 -51.46
N LYS A 670 -31.00 -6.65 -51.77
CA LYS A 670 -31.90 -6.06 -50.77
C LYS A 670 -32.88 -7.12 -50.28
N VAL A 671 -32.92 -7.33 -48.97
CA VAL A 671 -33.77 -8.36 -48.36
C VAL A 671 -34.47 -7.82 -47.11
N LYS A 672 -35.72 -8.24 -46.90
CA LYS A 672 -36.49 -7.96 -45.70
C LYS A 672 -36.42 -9.17 -44.75
N VAL A 673 -36.20 -8.94 -43.46
CA VAL A 673 -36.26 -9.99 -42.46
C VAL A 673 -37.72 -10.34 -42.18
N LEU A 674 -38.12 -11.56 -42.50
CA LEU A 674 -39.47 -12.06 -42.25
C LEU A 674 -39.64 -12.61 -40.84
N GLU A 675 -38.66 -13.36 -40.40
CA GLU A 675 -38.71 -14.11 -39.13
C GLU A 675 -37.30 -14.44 -38.63
N ILE A 676 -37.11 -14.42 -37.32
CA ILE A 676 -35.93 -14.95 -36.68
C ILE A 676 -36.44 -16.06 -35.73
N SER A 677 -36.06 -17.30 -36.05
CA SER A 677 -36.48 -18.46 -35.26
C SER A 677 -35.71 -18.55 -33.89
N ARG A 678 -36.24 -19.30 -32.95
CA ARG A 678 -35.60 -19.47 -31.60
C ARG A 678 -34.23 -20.10 -31.65
N ASP A 679 -33.88 -20.81 -32.73
CA ASP A 679 -32.57 -21.41 -32.99
C ASP A 679 -31.66 -20.46 -33.82
N GLY A 680 -31.99 -19.16 -33.90
CA GLY A 680 -31.18 -18.12 -34.53
C GLY A 680 -31.21 -18.09 -36.05
N LYS A 681 -32.03 -18.93 -36.71
CA LYS A 681 -32.13 -18.93 -38.20
C LYS A 681 -32.98 -17.73 -38.69
N ILE A 682 -32.37 -16.96 -39.59
CA ILE A 682 -32.99 -15.77 -40.16
C ILE A 682 -33.62 -16.12 -41.52
N ARG A 683 -34.90 -15.85 -41.64
CA ARG A 683 -35.66 -15.97 -42.91
C ARG A 683 -35.76 -14.61 -43.58
N LEU A 684 -35.32 -14.55 -44.81
CA LEU A 684 -35.25 -13.34 -45.62
C LEU A 684 -36.16 -13.41 -46.82
N SER A 685 -36.59 -12.25 -47.32
CA SER A 685 -37.37 -12.13 -48.55
C SER A 685 -36.91 -10.92 -49.39
N HIS A 686 -36.45 -11.16 -50.59
CA HIS A 686 -36.26 -10.11 -51.58
C HIS A 686 -37.59 -9.75 -52.24
N LYS A 687 -38.51 -10.72 -52.42
CA LYS A 687 -39.85 -10.50 -52.94
C LYS A 687 -40.62 -9.46 -52.14
N ALA A 688 -40.59 -9.49 -50.85
CA ALA A 688 -41.24 -8.51 -49.95
C ALA A 688 -40.71 -7.09 -50.16
N VAL A 689 -39.43 -6.92 -50.47
CA VAL A 689 -38.84 -5.61 -50.82
C VAL A 689 -39.38 -5.12 -52.14
N LEU A 690 -39.45 -5.97 -53.20
CA LEU A 690 -39.99 -5.63 -54.50
C LEU A 690 -41.48 -5.27 -54.45
N GLU A 691 -42.26 -5.91 -53.59
CA GLU A 691 -43.68 -5.61 -53.37
C GLU A 691 -43.89 -4.24 -52.69
N GLU A 692 -43.03 -3.90 -51.69
CA GLU A 692 -43.08 -2.58 -51.05
C GLU A 692 -42.63 -1.45 -51.98
N GLU A 693 -41.64 -1.66 -52.85
CA GLU A 693 -41.18 -0.69 -53.83
C GLU A 693 -42.27 -0.43 -54.91
N HIS A 694 -42.98 -1.47 -55.33
CA HIS A 694 -44.09 -1.31 -56.31
C HIS A 694 -45.33 -0.68 -55.67
N GLY A 695 -45.66 -0.96 -54.42
CA GLY A 695 -46.78 -0.35 -53.70
C GLY A 695 -46.57 1.12 -53.31
N ARG A 696 -45.35 1.62 -53.33
CA ARG A 696 -45.03 3.06 -53.17
C ARG A 696 -45.02 3.83 -54.46
N ALA A 697 -45.04 3.15 -55.64
CA ALA A 697 -45.04 3.75 -56.98
C ALA A 697 -46.46 3.83 -57.62
N SER A 698 -47.44 3.27 -56.92
CA SER A 698 -48.90 3.41 -57.28
C SER A 698 -49.56 4.30 -56.20
#